data_523455d9046c1dc820ff48ca74b20408
#
_entry.id   523455d9046c1dc820ff48ca74b20408
#
_cell.length_a   1.000
_cell.length_b   1.000
_cell.length_c   1.000
_cell.angle_alpha   90.00
_cell.angle_beta   90.00
_cell.angle_gamma   90.00
#
_symmetry.space_group_name_H-M   'P 1'
#
loop_
_entity.id
_entity.type
_entity.pdbx_description
1 polymer ?
#
loop_
_entity_poly.entity_id
_entity_poly.type
_entity_poly.pdbx_seq_one_letter_code
_entity_poly.pdbx_strand_id
1 'polypeptide(L)'
;LAAAKDDRDIQGMAFDATILALRADQAGSCAPTAQSVDEAGCSFFDSAIATGVDRAVDNKARVINISLGSAGGASSALRTAIDRATSAGVVVVVSAGNEGDKLDPAFDPNSPSPFAQSLVANGNGLVIIATAVDDNGIITKFSNKAGAAQNAVLSALGQGICCEYRNDTIYRLVANDGTSVRVFNGTSYSAPQISGAAALLAQAFPNLTGAQIVNLLLTSARDAGAAGTDTIYGRGILDIGRAFAPAGTTSLAGTTMAVPLIGNGGTTSAAMGDAALSPMSANAVVLDSYGRAYDINIAEGISASAARLRLAPALVDQGRSVSISHGTTDLAFSISASNAGSVGLSPLLLSYGQQSQARILAGRVSAAIARDTRFSLGIRQAAAGQVAALQGNSGAAFLTATDAQIDGGFERAPDQSFALRHQLGRFGLIGSVEAGHARVFERGGAALLRHTDNRYPYASVGVSLDRKIGPASFAFGANWMREDATVLGARFANFIGQNGARSLFVDGRADVTLIGAWSLGASWRQGWTNANAGASLTARSSLQSNAFSLDLSGAHVLTRGDRIAFRIAQPLRVTRGGLALNVPVAYDYATLGTTFAVRQISLAPKGQEIASELVWGVPIYGGHFSSNLFWRHEPGHFESAPDDVGIAFRLQFDF
;
A
#
# COMPACT_ATOMS: atom_id res chain seq x y z
N LEU A 1 -25.04 -9.53 -28.66
CA LEU A 1 -25.18 -9.55 -27.21
C LEU A 1 -24.64 -10.84 -26.60
N ALA A 2 -25.14 -12.04 -26.97
CA ALA A 2 -24.88 -13.31 -26.32
C ALA A 2 -24.46 -14.44 -27.28
N ALA A 3 -23.74 -14.14 -28.36
CA ALA A 3 -23.13 -15.16 -29.17
C ALA A 3 -22.17 -16.01 -28.33
N ALA A 4 -22.21 -17.34 -28.48
CA ALA A 4 -21.47 -18.27 -27.64
C ALA A 4 -19.95 -18.05 -27.73
N LYS A 5 -19.25 -18.35 -26.65
CA LYS A 5 -17.78 -18.43 -26.62
C LYS A 5 -17.37 -19.88 -26.90
N ASP A 6 -17.24 -20.21 -28.17
CA ASP A 6 -16.93 -21.56 -28.64
C ASP A 6 -15.67 -21.60 -29.52
N ASP A 7 -14.85 -20.55 -29.45
CA ASP A 7 -13.64 -20.35 -30.25
C ASP A 7 -13.89 -20.33 -31.76
N ARG A 8 -15.14 -20.00 -32.17
CA ARG A 8 -15.54 -19.84 -33.57
C ARG A 8 -16.05 -18.43 -33.81
N ASP A 9 -15.55 -17.83 -34.87
CA ASP A 9 -16.03 -16.61 -35.53
C ASP A 9 -16.28 -15.41 -34.58
N ILE A 10 -17.47 -15.25 -34.02
CA ILE A 10 -17.84 -14.10 -33.16
C ILE A 10 -18.24 -14.55 -31.76
N GLN A 11 -17.92 -13.71 -30.79
CA GLN A 11 -18.31 -13.87 -29.40
C GLN A 11 -19.17 -12.69 -28.95
N GLY A 12 -20.25 -12.97 -28.26
CA GLY A 12 -21.09 -11.94 -27.64
C GLY A 12 -20.44 -11.34 -26.39
N MET A 13 -20.84 -10.12 -26.07
CA MET A 13 -20.38 -9.44 -24.85
C MET A 13 -20.71 -10.23 -23.58
N ALA A 14 -21.93 -10.78 -23.51
CA ALA A 14 -22.41 -11.63 -22.42
C ALA A 14 -22.75 -13.02 -22.95
N PHE A 15 -21.74 -13.78 -23.33
CA PHE A 15 -21.85 -15.04 -24.08
C PHE A 15 -22.59 -16.15 -23.32
N ASP A 16 -22.66 -16.10 -21.99
CA ASP A 16 -23.39 -17.06 -21.15
C ASP A 16 -24.77 -16.55 -20.72
N ALA A 17 -25.20 -15.36 -21.21
CA ALA A 17 -26.49 -14.81 -20.86
C ALA A 17 -27.64 -15.59 -21.52
N THR A 18 -28.70 -15.87 -20.75
CA THR A 18 -29.94 -16.40 -21.28
C THR A 18 -30.70 -15.33 -22.06
N ILE A 19 -31.00 -15.59 -23.32
CA ILE A 19 -31.75 -14.70 -24.19
C ILE A 19 -33.23 -15.07 -24.17
N LEU A 20 -34.08 -14.09 -23.78
CA LEU A 20 -35.51 -14.15 -23.99
C LEU A 20 -35.83 -13.43 -25.30
N ALA A 21 -35.95 -14.18 -26.37
CA ALA A 21 -36.27 -13.64 -27.71
C ALA A 21 -37.78 -13.40 -27.81
N LEU A 22 -38.16 -12.11 -27.99
CA LEU A 22 -39.57 -11.68 -28.09
C LEU A 22 -39.82 -11.13 -29.51
N ARG A 23 -40.58 -11.87 -30.28
CA ARG A 23 -40.97 -11.47 -31.63
C ARG A 23 -42.11 -10.43 -31.54
N ALA A 24 -41.85 -9.20 -32.05
CA ALA A 24 -42.78 -8.08 -31.99
C ALA A 24 -43.04 -7.44 -33.38
N ASP A 25 -42.50 -8.03 -34.44
CA ASP A 25 -42.73 -7.54 -35.78
C ASP A 25 -44.15 -7.79 -36.30
N GLN A 26 -44.63 -6.91 -37.17
CA GLN A 26 -45.87 -7.12 -37.91
C GLN A 26 -45.65 -8.30 -38.86
N ALA A 27 -46.57 -9.29 -38.81
CA ALA A 27 -46.49 -10.47 -39.66
C ALA A 27 -46.40 -10.10 -41.14
N GLY A 28 -45.36 -10.59 -41.84
CA GLY A 28 -45.09 -10.35 -43.24
C GLY A 28 -44.36 -9.03 -43.57
N SER A 29 -44.13 -8.14 -42.60
CA SER A 29 -43.41 -6.89 -42.85
C SER A 29 -41.90 -7.10 -43.04
N CYS A 30 -41.34 -8.18 -42.57
CA CYS A 30 -39.92 -8.54 -42.72
C CYS A 30 -39.63 -9.35 -43.99
N ALA A 31 -40.60 -9.52 -44.89
CA ALA A 31 -40.39 -10.25 -46.14
C ALA A 31 -39.45 -9.46 -47.08
N PRO A 32 -38.38 -10.07 -47.62
CA PRO A 32 -37.54 -9.39 -48.60
C PRO A 32 -38.37 -9.04 -49.81
N THR A 33 -38.47 -7.76 -50.16
CA THR A 33 -39.00 -7.35 -51.47
C THR A 33 -37.97 -7.65 -52.51
N ALA A 34 -38.40 -8.12 -53.69
CA ALA A 34 -37.51 -8.58 -54.76
C ALA A 34 -36.59 -7.50 -55.35
N GLN A 35 -36.61 -6.28 -54.85
CA GLN A 35 -35.91 -5.10 -55.39
C GLN A 35 -34.89 -4.43 -54.48
N SER A 36 -34.86 -4.72 -53.18
CA SER A 36 -33.82 -4.21 -52.30
C SER A 36 -33.55 -5.16 -51.11
N VAL A 37 -32.43 -5.83 -51.18
CA VAL A 37 -31.94 -6.67 -50.03
C VAL A 37 -31.53 -5.77 -48.86
N ASP A 38 -31.36 -4.46 -49.10
CA ASP A 38 -30.84 -3.47 -48.12
C ASP A 38 -31.92 -2.58 -47.47
N GLU A 39 -33.21 -2.61 -47.96
CA GLU A 39 -34.26 -1.73 -47.48
C GLU A 39 -35.52 -2.43 -46.89
N ALA A 40 -35.48 -3.75 -46.72
CA ALA A 40 -36.58 -4.48 -46.09
C ALA A 40 -36.53 -4.29 -44.55
N GLY A 41 -36.94 -3.12 -44.08
CA GLY A 41 -37.14 -2.85 -42.67
C GLY A 41 -38.39 -3.56 -42.17
N CYS A 42 -38.27 -4.33 -41.04
CA CYS A 42 -39.46 -4.81 -40.35
C CYS A 42 -40.23 -3.66 -39.71
N SER A 43 -41.56 -3.74 -39.73
CA SER A 43 -42.44 -2.80 -39.03
C SER A 43 -42.85 -3.37 -37.66
N PHE A 44 -42.84 -2.53 -36.64
CA PHE A 44 -43.15 -2.90 -35.27
C PHE A 44 -44.25 -1.94 -34.75
N PHE A 45 -45.32 -2.50 -34.24
CA PHE A 45 -46.32 -1.70 -33.52
C PHE A 45 -45.89 -1.51 -32.05
N ASP A 46 -46.00 -0.32 -31.53
CA ASP A 46 -45.72 0.00 -30.14
C ASP A 46 -46.44 -0.91 -29.14
N SER A 47 -47.69 -1.32 -29.49
CA SER A 47 -48.46 -2.26 -28.64
C SER A 47 -47.86 -3.66 -28.59
N ALA A 48 -47.20 -4.11 -29.69
CA ALA A 48 -46.50 -5.39 -29.68
C ALA A 48 -45.18 -5.28 -28.91
N ILE A 49 -44.45 -4.16 -29.03
CA ILE A 49 -43.27 -3.89 -28.23
C ILE A 49 -43.63 -3.82 -26.74
N ALA A 50 -44.70 -3.11 -26.37
CA ALA A 50 -45.20 -3.02 -25.01
C ALA A 50 -45.50 -4.40 -24.41
N THR A 51 -46.20 -5.27 -25.21
CA THR A 51 -46.48 -6.66 -24.79
C THR A 51 -45.15 -7.44 -24.58
N GLY A 52 -44.15 -7.22 -25.41
CA GLY A 52 -42.83 -7.80 -25.26
C GLY A 52 -42.13 -7.33 -23.98
N VAL A 53 -42.14 -6.03 -23.70
CA VAL A 53 -41.60 -5.46 -22.44
C VAL A 53 -42.24 -6.07 -21.23
N ASP A 54 -43.60 -6.19 -21.24
CA ASP A 54 -44.35 -6.79 -20.17
C ASP A 54 -43.96 -8.27 -19.94
N ARG A 55 -43.80 -9.02 -21.03
CA ARG A 55 -43.34 -10.40 -20.97
C ARG A 55 -41.91 -10.52 -20.41
N ALA A 56 -41.03 -9.59 -20.73
CA ALA A 56 -39.68 -9.54 -20.19
C ALA A 56 -39.72 -9.35 -18.64
N VAL A 57 -40.57 -8.46 -18.16
CA VAL A 57 -40.76 -8.25 -16.70
C VAL A 57 -41.30 -9.50 -16.04
N ASP A 58 -42.33 -10.12 -16.61
CA ASP A 58 -42.97 -11.34 -16.05
C ASP A 58 -41.95 -12.51 -15.96
N ASN A 59 -41.00 -12.57 -16.88
CA ASN A 59 -39.89 -13.54 -16.91
C ASN A 59 -38.64 -13.09 -16.16
N LYS A 60 -38.73 -12.01 -15.39
CA LYS A 60 -37.62 -11.49 -14.54
C LYS A 60 -36.35 -11.14 -15.32
N ALA A 61 -36.49 -10.62 -16.54
CA ALA A 61 -35.37 -10.11 -17.30
C ALA A 61 -34.65 -9.01 -16.50
N ARG A 62 -33.34 -9.00 -16.50
CA ARG A 62 -32.52 -7.95 -15.86
C ARG A 62 -32.26 -6.77 -16.79
N VAL A 63 -32.26 -7.04 -18.11
CA VAL A 63 -31.98 -6.04 -19.15
C VAL A 63 -32.91 -6.28 -20.33
N ILE A 64 -33.43 -5.20 -20.91
CA ILE A 64 -34.18 -5.20 -22.17
C ILE A 64 -33.40 -4.41 -23.20
N ASN A 65 -33.16 -5.02 -24.38
CA ASN A 65 -32.54 -4.36 -25.55
C ASN A 65 -33.59 -4.00 -26.59
N ILE A 66 -33.67 -2.73 -26.97
CA ILE A 66 -34.60 -2.20 -27.99
C ILE A 66 -33.76 -1.53 -29.08
N SER A 67 -33.33 -2.31 -30.06
CA SER A 67 -32.59 -1.78 -31.24
C SER A 67 -33.57 -1.28 -32.32
N LEU A 68 -34.49 -0.40 -31.94
CA LEU A 68 -35.53 0.17 -32.79
C LEU A 68 -35.55 1.70 -32.66
N GLY A 69 -36.10 2.38 -33.67
CA GLY A 69 -36.28 3.82 -33.66
C GLY A 69 -37.50 4.24 -34.47
N SER A 70 -37.99 5.47 -34.26
CA SER A 70 -39.12 6.08 -35.00
C SER A 70 -38.97 7.59 -34.96
N ALA A 71 -39.52 8.25 -36.01
CA ALA A 71 -39.67 9.70 -36.08
C ALA A 71 -40.71 10.22 -35.06
N GLY A 72 -41.63 9.37 -34.60
CA GLY A 72 -42.60 9.69 -33.56
C GLY A 72 -42.13 9.25 -32.17
N GLY A 73 -42.68 9.89 -31.12
CA GLY A 73 -42.51 9.40 -29.76
C GLY A 73 -43.27 8.09 -29.55
N ALA A 74 -42.84 7.28 -28.59
CA ALA A 74 -43.52 6.04 -28.20
C ALA A 74 -44.97 6.30 -27.77
N SER A 75 -45.85 5.38 -28.09
CA SER A 75 -47.26 5.44 -27.66
C SER A 75 -47.42 5.40 -26.12
N SER A 76 -48.57 5.80 -25.62
CA SER A 76 -48.85 5.73 -24.16
C SER A 76 -48.72 4.31 -23.61
N ALA A 77 -49.18 3.30 -24.38
CA ALA A 77 -49.07 1.90 -23.98
C ALA A 77 -47.60 1.46 -23.77
N LEU A 78 -46.72 1.81 -24.73
CA LEU A 78 -45.30 1.46 -24.61
C LEU A 78 -44.63 2.23 -23.47
N ARG A 79 -44.90 3.52 -23.30
CA ARG A 79 -44.38 4.32 -22.21
C ARG A 79 -44.78 3.75 -20.84
N THR A 80 -46.05 3.28 -20.69
CA THR A 80 -46.49 2.62 -19.45
C THR A 80 -45.78 1.30 -19.20
N ALA A 81 -45.54 0.50 -20.25
CA ALA A 81 -44.77 -0.74 -20.12
C ALA A 81 -43.31 -0.47 -19.73
N ILE A 82 -42.67 0.57 -20.28
CA ILE A 82 -41.31 0.99 -19.88
C ILE A 82 -41.25 1.47 -18.43
N ASP A 83 -42.24 2.30 -17.99
CA ASP A 83 -42.33 2.73 -16.61
C ASP A 83 -42.47 1.53 -15.66
N ARG A 84 -43.30 0.54 -16.01
CA ARG A 84 -43.46 -0.70 -15.22
C ARG A 84 -42.14 -1.52 -15.17
N ALA A 85 -41.44 -1.68 -16.30
CA ALA A 85 -40.19 -2.41 -16.37
C ALA A 85 -39.11 -1.75 -15.52
N THR A 86 -38.94 -0.45 -15.66
CA THR A 86 -37.95 0.31 -14.90
C THR A 86 -38.29 0.42 -13.42
N SER A 87 -39.57 0.53 -13.06
CA SER A 87 -40.02 0.45 -11.67
C SER A 87 -39.75 -0.93 -11.04
N ALA A 88 -39.73 -2.00 -11.85
CA ALA A 88 -39.33 -3.33 -11.43
C ALA A 88 -37.78 -3.50 -11.38
N GLY A 89 -37.01 -2.44 -11.69
CA GLY A 89 -35.54 -2.45 -11.66
C GLY A 89 -34.88 -3.01 -12.92
N VAL A 90 -35.60 -3.16 -14.01
CA VAL A 90 -35.08 -3.64 -15.30
C VAL A 90 -34.37 -2.50 -16.00
N VAL A 91 -33.13 -2.74 -16.46
CA VAL A 91 -32.39 -1.79 -17.28
C VAL A 91 -32.86 -1.88 -18.73
N VAL A 92 -33.17 -0.76 -19.36
CA VAL A 92 -33.57 -0.70 -20.76
C VAL A 92 -32.50 0.01 -21.58
N VAL A 93 -32.06 -0.58 -22.68
CA VAL A 93 -31.11 0.03 -23.61
C VAL A 93 -31.80 0.19 -24.96
N VAL A 94 -31.80 1.41 -25.48
CA VAL A 94 -32.42 1.77 -26.76
C VAL A 94 -31.42 2.42 -27.72
N SER A 95 -31.52 2.15 -29.01
CA SER A 95 -30.68 2.79 -30.03
C SER A 95 -31.05 4.27 -30.23
N ALA A 96 -30.04 5.12 -30.49
CA ALA A 96 -30.23 6.56 -30.65
C ALA A 96 -30.94 6.95 -31.99
N GLY A 97 -30.80 6.12 -33.01
CA GLY A 97 -31.20 6.40 -34.40
C GLY A 97 -30.00 6.48 -35.35
N ASN A 98 -30.25 6.34 -36.64
CA ASN A 98 -29.24 6.27 -37.68
C ASN A 98 -29.46 7.36 -38.76
N GLU A 99 -29.93 8.51 -38.35
CA GLU A 99 -30.31 9.63 -39.21
C GLU A 99 -29.30 10.79 -39.16
N GLY A 100 -28.12 10.56 -38.52
CA GLY A 100 -27.10 11.60 -38.31
C GLY A 100 -26.56 12.28 -39.57
N ASP A 101 -26.57 11.60 -40.68
CA ASP A 101 -26.15 12.10 -42.01
C ASP A 101 -27.32 12.23 -43.02
N LYS A 102 -28.56 12.03 -42.61
CA LYS A 102 -29.74 12.14 -43.47
C LYS A 102 -30.35 13.53 -43.38
N LEU A 103 -30.84 14.02 -44.54
CA LEU A 103 -31.57 15.28 -44.64
C LEU A 103 -33.09 15.03 -44.52
N ASP A 104 -33.48 14.34 -43.43
CA ASP A 104 -34.89 14.06 -43.14
C ASP A 104 -35.39 15.04 -42.07
N PRO A 105 -36.38 15.92 -42.39
CA PRO A 105 -36.89 16.92 -41.44
C PRO A 105 -37.62 16.30 -40.23
N ALA A 106 -37.96 15.01 -40.27
CA ALA A 106 -38.56 14.30 -39.17
C ALA A 106 -37.57 13.94 -38.04
N PHE A 107 -36.26 14.07 -38.31
CA PHE A 107 -35.18 13.74 -37.37
C PHE A 107 -34.22 14.91 -37.20
N ASP A 108 -33.82 15.15 -35.94
CA ASP A 108 -32.70 16.04 -35.64
C ASP A 108 -31.42 15.19 -35.44
N PRO A 109 -30.41 15.31 -36.34
CA PRO A 109 -29.17 14.56 -36.27
C PRO A 109 -28.36 14.84 -34.97
N ASN A 110 -28.63 15.97 -34.30
CA ASN A 110 -27.94 16.36 -33.07
C ASN A 110 -28.66 15.87 -31.79
N SER A 111 -29.73 15.11 -31.93
CA SER A 111 -30.52 14.56 -30.82
C SER A 111 -30.89 13.10 -31.12
N PRO A 112 -31.06 12.26 -30.08
CA PRO A 112 -31.60 10.93 -30.29
C PRO A 112 -33.02 11.01 -30.91
N SER A 113 -33.45 9.93 -31.55
CA SER A 113 -34.80 9.86 -32.13
C SER A 113 -35.89 10.18 -31.10
N PRO A 114 -37.04 10.79 -31.52
CA PRO A 114 -38.14 11.06 -30.59
C PRO A 114 -38.64 9.81 -29.84
N PHE A 115 -38.55 8.65 -30.48
CA PHE A 115 -38.82 7.37 -29.86
C PHE A 115 -37.92 7.14 -28.62
N ALA A 116 -36.59 7.18 -28.80
CA ALA A 116 -35.61 6.96 -27.72
C ALA A 116 -35.78 7.99 -26.59
N GLN A 117 -35.96 9.27 -26.93
CA GLN A 117 -36.17 10.33 -25.95
C GLN A 117 -37.43 10.08 -25.08
N SER A 118 -38.52 9.60 -25.71
CA SER A 118 -39.79 9.31 -25.00
C SER A 118 -39.63 8.12 -24.02
N LEU A 119 -38.78 7.13 -24.32
CA LEU A 119 -38.48 6.04 -23.40
C LEU A 119 -37.65 6.52 -22.19
N VAL A 120 -36.69 7.40 -22.38
CA VAL A 120 -35.93 8.01 -21.28
C VAL A 120 -36.84 8.83 -20.38
N ALA A 121 -37.75 9.63 -20.95
CA ALA A 121 -38.67 10.46 -20.17
C ALA A 121 -39.57 9.66 -19.25
N ASN A 122 -39.83 8.38 -19.55
CA ASN A 122 -40.71 7.49 -18.77
C ASN A 122 -39.94 6.32 -18.14
N GLY A 123 -38.59 6.39 -18.11
CA GLY A 123 -37.74 5.26 -17.76
C GLY A 123 -37.10 5.32 -16.38
N ASN A 124 -37.63 6.17 -15.45
CA ASN A 124 -37.17 6.24 -14.05
C ASN A 124 -35.64 6.26 -13.86
N GLY A 125 -34.89 6.80 -14.84
CA GLY A 125 -33.42 6.82 -14.83
C GLY A 125 -32.74 5.49 -15.18
N LEU A 126 -33.51 4.46 -15.61
CA LEU A 126 -33.00 3.14 -15.99
C LEU A 126 -32.97 2.89 -17.49
N VAL A 127 -33.17 3.92 -18.31
CA VAL A 127 -33.04 3.83 -19.77
C VAL A 127 -31.71 4.44 -20.20
N ILE A 128 -30.93 3.70 -20.99
CA ILE A 128 -29.71 4.16 -21.64
C ILE A 128 -29.95 4.25 -23.16
N ILE A 129 -29.62 5.38 -23.78
CA ILE A 129 -29.61 5.55 -25.22
C ILE A 129 -28.21 5.22 -25.74
N ALA A 130 -28.12 4.36 -26.73
CA ALA A 130 -26.87 3.92 -27.34
C ALA A 130 -26.58 4.71 -28.62
N THR A 131 -25.49 5.46 -28.67
CA THR A 131 -24.92 6.08 -29.86
C THR A 131 -23.80 5.22 -30.44
N ALA A 132 -23.44 5.42 -31.70
CA ALA A 132 -22.45 4.59 -32.39
C ALA A 132 -21.12 5.33 -32.61
N VAL A 133 -20.02 4.69 -32.21
CA VAL A 133 -18.65 5.09 -32.56
C VAL A 133 -18.01 4.06 -33.48
N ASP A 134 -16.96 4.47 -34.20
CA ASP A 134 -16.06 3.59 -34.95
C ASP A 134 -15.00 2.94 -34.00
N ASP A 135 -14.08 2.17 -34.60
CA ASP A 135 -12.98 1.49 -33.91
C ASP A 135 -11.94 2.46 -33.28
N ASN A 136 -11.88 3.70 -33.75
CA ASN A 136 -11.05 4.78 -33.20
C ASN A 136 -11.77 5.54 -32.06
N GLY A 137 -13.04 5.21 -31.80
CA GLY A 137 -13.87 5.89 -30.82
C GLY A 137 -14.44 7.22 -31.28
N ILE A 138 -14.50 7.43 -32.59
CA ILE A 138 -15.08 8.64 -33.18
C ILE A 138 -16.57 8.39 -33.49
N ILE A 139 -17.43 9.35 -33.09
CA ILE A 139 -18.87 9.25 -33.39
C ILE A 139 -19.08 9.07 -34.88
N THR A 140 -19.86 8.08 -35.28
CA THR A 140 -20.10 7.79 -36.71
C THR A 140 -21.03 8.82 -37.33
N LYS A 141 -20.90 9.06 -38.65
CA LYS A 141 -21.71 10.07 -39.35
C LYS A 141 -23.22 9.77 -39.32
N PHE A 142 -23.57 8.50 -39.39
CA PHE A 142 -24.98 8.07 -39.36
C PHE A 142 -25.62 8.14 -37.95
N SER A 143 -24.80 8.12 -36.87
CA SER A 143 -25.36 8.10 -35.52
C SER A 143 -26.00 9.41 -35.14
N ASN A 144 -27.24 9.37 -34.70
CA ASN A 144 -27.80 10.49 -33.96
C ASN A 144 -26.95 10.76 -32.73
N LYS A 145 -26.77 12.04 -32.36
CA LYS A 145 -25.96 12.48 -31.22
C LYS A 145 -26.76 12.51 -29.93
N ALA A 146 -26.08 12.79 -28.81
CA ALA A 146 -26.68 12.78 -27.48
C ALA A 146 -27.66 13.94 -27.22
N GLY A 147 -27.39 15.13 -27.76
CA GLY A 147 -28.24 16.31 -27.61
C GLY A 147 -28.57 16.63 -26.15
N ALA A 148 -29.80 17.02 -25.90
CA ALA A 148 -30.29 17.30 -24.54
C ALA A 148 -30.41 16.06 -23.66
N ALA A 149 -30.41 14.85 -24.21
CA ALA A 149 -30.47 13.58 -23.48
C ALA A 149 -29.10 13.10 -22.98
N GLN A 150 -28.05 13.92 -23.10
CA GLN A 150 -26.65 13.58 -22.83
C GLN A 150 -26.40 12.83 -21.51
N ASN A 151 -27.19 13.05 -20.49
CA ASN A 151 -27.06 12.38 -19.19
C ASN A 151 -27.49 10.90 -19.21
N ALA A 152 -28.27 10.47 -20.19
CA ALA A 152 -28.74 9.10 -20.36
C ALA A 152 -28.13 8.40 -21.59
N VAL A 153 -27.15 9.03 -22.25
CA VAL A 153 -26.51 8.51 -23.46
C VAL A 153 -25.16 7.91 -23.17
N LEU A 154 -24.89 6.75 -23.75
CA LEU A 154 -23.62 6.06 -23.74
C LEU A 154 -23.26 5.60 -25.14
N SER A 155 -22.05 5.86 -25.59
CA SER A 155 -21.56 5.44 -26.91
C SER A 155 -20.95 4.04 -26.84
N ALA A 156 -21.12 3.24 -27.90
CA ALA A 156 -20.43 1.99 -28.11
C ALA A 156 -20.12 1.73 -29.57
N LEU A 157 -19.27 0.73 -29.87
CA LEU A 157 -18.92 0.40 -31.24
C LEU A 157 -20.18 0.06 -32.08
N GLY A 158 -20.39 0.76 -33.18
CA GLY A 158 -21.56 0.57 -34.03
C GLY A 158 -21.23 0.57 -35.52
N GLN A 159 -19.94 0.60 -35.89
CA GLN A 159 -19.50 0.57 -37.28
C GLN A 159 -18.58 -0.63 -37.50
N GLY A 160 -18.74 -1.30 -38.65
CA GLY A 160 -17.92 -2.43 -39.06
C GLY A 160 -18.19 -3.70 -38.24
N ILE A 161 -19.40 -3.84 -37.70
CA ILE A 161 -19.73 -4.99 -36.84
C ILE A 161 -19.84 -6.26 -37.70
N CYS A 162 -19.00 -7.21 -37.44
CA CYS A 162 -19.04 -8.55 -38.03
C CYS A 162 -20.18 -9.36 -37.39
N CYS A 163 -20.87 -10.22 -38.01
CA CYS A 163 -20.97 -10.54 -39.42
C CYS A 163 -22.37 -11.10 -39.66
N GLU A 164 -22.76 -11.29 -40.94
CA GLU A 164 -24.00 -12.02 -41.26
C GLU A 164 -23.77 -13.52 -41.03
N TYR A 165 -24.67 -14.15 -40.30
CA TYR A 165 -24.69 -15.60 -40.04
C TYR A 165 -25.84 -16.26 -40.84
N ARG A 166 -25.50 -17.33 -41.52
CA ARG A 166 -26.48 -18.21 -42.18
C ARG A 166 -26.11 -19.66 -41.86
N ASN A 167 -27.05 -20.45 -41.37
CA ASN A 167 -26.85 -21.84 -41.03
C ASN A 167 -25.63 -22.05 -40.09
N ASP A 168 -25.55 -21.28 -39.01
CA ASP A 168 -24.51 -21.32 -37.96
C ASP A 168 -23.07 -21.08 -38.47
N THR A 169 -22.94 -20.42 -39.63
CA THR A 169 -21.62 -20.02 -40.19
C THR A 169 -21.64 -18.58 -40.67
N ILE A 170 -20.48 -17.92 -40.66
CA ILE A 170 -20.34 -16.59 -41.26
C ILE A 170 -20.63 -16.70 -42.74
N TYR A 171 -21.63 -15.92 -43.19
CA TYR A 171 -21.94 -15.80 -44.62
C TYR A 171 -20.83 -15.03 -45.35
N ARG A 172 -20.18 -15.72 -46.27
CA ARG A 172 -19.10 -15.17 -47.08
C ARG A 172 -19.58 -14.89 -48.49
N LEU A 173 -19.43 -13.65 -48.92
CA LEU A 173 -19.67 -13.24 -50.32
C LEU A 173 -18.41 -13.59 -51.10
N VAL A 174 -18.57 -14.42 -52.15
CA VAL A 174 -17.49 -14.75 -53.08
C VAL A 174 -17.67 -13.87 -54.31
N ALA A 175 -16.74 -12.92 -54.52
CA ALA A 175 -16.64 -12.09 -55.70
C ALA A 175 -15.41 -12.49 -56.53
N ASN A 176 -15.33 -12.04 -57.77
CA ASN A 176 -14.22 -12.36 -58.68
C ASN A 176 -12.84 -11.87 -58.17
N ASP A 177 -12.83 -10.93 -57.26
CA ASP A 177 -11.66 -10.29 -56.63
C ASP A 177 -11.33 -10.79 -55.22
N GLY A 178 -12.06 -11.77 -54.72
CA GLY A 178 -11.82 -12.38 -53.41
C GLY A 178 -13.07 -12.68 -52.60
N THR A 179 -12.87 -13.19 -51.40
CA THR A 179 -13.96 -13.51 -50.46
C THR A 179 -14.06 -12.41 -49.40
N SER A 180 -15.21 -11.77 -49.26
CA SER A 180 -15.49 -10.76 -48.24
C SER A 180 -16.56 -11.23 -47.26
N VAL A 181 -16.57 -10.68 -46.05
CA VAL A 181 -17.64 -10.86 -45.05
C VAL A 181 -18.51 -9.62 -45.05
N ARG A 182 -19.82 -9.81 -44.86
CA ARG A 182 -20.75 -8.68 -44.70
C ARG A 182 -20.66 -8.14 -43.29
N VAL A 183 -20.32 -6.86 -43.14
CA VAL A 183 -20.31 -6.12 -41.88
C VAL A 183 -21.48 -5.16 -41.84
N PHE A 184 -21.88 -4.80 -40.62
CA PHE A 184 -23.04 -3.95 -40.38
C PHE A 184 -22.67 -2.68 -39.64
N ASN A 185 -23.45 -1.62 -39.88
CA ASN A 185 -23.34 -0.33 -39.23
C ASN A 185 -24.70 0.05 -38.63
N GLY A 186 -24.70 0.65 -37.45
CA GLY A 186 -25.91 1.14 -36.80
C GLY A 186 -25.78 1.23 -35.28
N THR A 187 -26.49 2.18 -34.69
CA THR A 187 -26.69 2.29 -33.23
C THR A 187 -27.41 1.06 -32.68
N SER A 188 -28.11 0.30 -33.57
CA SER A 188 -28.69 -1.00 -33.25
C SER A 188 -27.68 -2.07 -32.86
N TYR A 189 -26.37 -1.90 -33.19
CA TYR A 189 -25.26 -2.78 -32.77
C TYR A 189 -24.54 -2.27 -31.56
N SER A 190 -24.63 -0.98 -31.25
CA SER A 190 -24.11 -0.39 -30.02
C SER A 190 -24.97 -0.77 -28.80
N ALA A 191 -26.29 -0.73 -28.95
CA ALA A 191 -27.24 -1.03 -27.88
C ALA A 191 -27.05 -2.43 -27.26
N PRO A 192 -26.90 -3.54 -28.02
CA PRO A 192 -26.67 -4.85 -27.45
C PRO A 192 -25.31 -5.00 -26.73
N GLN A 193 -24.31 -4.21 -27.07
CA GLN A 193 -23.04 -4.21 -26.33
C GLN A 193 -23.23 -3.61 -24.93
N ILE A 194 -23.94 -2.47 -24.82
CA ILE A 194 -24.28 -1.85 -23.54
C ILE A 194 -25.19 -2.78 -22.72
N SER A 195 -26.18 -3.43 -23.38
CA SER A 195 -27.03 -4.43 -22.74
C SER A 195 -26.25 -5.62 -22.19
N GLY A 196 -25.26 -6.10 -22.97
CA GLY A 196 -24.34 -7.16 -22.53
C GLY A 196 -23.50 -6.75 -21.33
N ALA A 197 -22.96 -5.52 -21.33
CA ALA A 197 -22.22 -4.99 -20.19
C ALA A 197 -23.09 -4.90 -18.92
N ALA A 198 -24.35 -4.47 -19.07
CA ALA A 198 -25.31 -4.45 -17.96
C ALA A 198 -25.61 -5.87 -17.43
N ALA A 199 -25.76 -6.85 -18.32
CA ALA A 199 -25.99 -8.24 -17.96
C ALA A 199 -24.78 -8.85 -17.21
N LEU A 200 -23.56 -8.57 -17.68
CA LEU A 200 -22.31 -8.99 -17.01
C LEU A 200 -22.19 -8.41 -15.61
N LEU A 201 -22.49 -7.12 -15.42
CA LEU A 201 -22.51 -6.49 -14.08
C LEU A 201 -23.56 -7.14 -13.17
N ALA A 202 -24.76 -7.42 -13.69
CA ALA A 202 -25.82 -8.08 -12.94
C ALA A 202 -25.48 -9.53 -12.54
N GLN A 203 -24.69 -10.23 -13.35
CA GLN A 203 -24.23 -11.59 -13.08
C GLN A 203 -23.08 -11.59 -12.05
N ALA A 204 -22.08 -10.75 -12.26
CA ALA A 204 -20.89 -10.69 -11.38
C ALA A 204 -21.22 -10.14 -10.00
N PHE A 205 -22.17 -9.21 -9.92
CA PHE A 205 -22.56 -8.52 -8.69
C PHE A 205 -24.08 -8.57 -8.49
N PRO A 206 -24.63 -9.71 -8.02
CA PRO A 206 -26.07 -9.93 -7.92
C PRO A 206 -26.82 -8.95 -6.99
N ASN A 207 -26.09 -8.30 -6.10
CA ASN A 207 -26.61 -7.27 -5.19
C ASN A 207 -26.92 -5.94 -5.88
N LEU A 208 -26.40 -5.70 -7.10
CA LEU A 208 -26.62 -4.43 -7.79
C LEU A 208 -28.08 -4.28 -8.23
N THR A 209 -28.65 -3.13 -7.92
CA THR A 209 -29.92 -2.68 -8.49
C THR A 209 -29.75 -2.20 -9.92
N GLY A 210 -30.82 -2.15 -10.71
CA GLY A 210 -30.78 -1.56 -12.06
C GLY A 210 -30.22 -0.14 -12.08
N ALA A 211 -30.61 0.69 -11.08
CA ALA A 211 -30.10 2.05 -10.96
C ALA A 211 -28.59 2.10 -10.72
N GLN A 212 -28.06 1.19 -9.91
CA GLN A 212 -26.63 1.09 -9.68
C GLN A 212 -25.86 0.62 -10.92
N ILE A 213 -26.44 -0.32 -11.69
CA ILE A 213 -25.85 -0.79 -12.96
C ILE A 213 -25.79 0.38 -13.97
N VAL A 214 -26.90 1.11 -14.16
CA VAL A 214 -26.92 2.28 -15.04
C VAL A 214 -25.91 3.33 -14.62
N ASN A 215 -25.89 3.65 -13.32
CA ASN A 215 -24.94 4.64 -12.79
C ASN A 215 -23.49 4.21 -13.00
N LEU A 216 -23.16 2.94 -12.76
CA LEU A 216 -21.81 2.40 -12.99
C LEU A 216 -21.42 2.52 -14.46
N LEU A 217 -22.27 2.10 -15.41
CA LEU A 217 -21.98 2.18 -16.84
C LEU A 217 -21.76 3.63 -17.31
N LEU A 218 -22.60 4.56 -16.85
CA LEU A 218 -22.53 5.97 -17.23
C LEU A 218 -21.35 6.71 -16.58
N THR A 219 -21.00 6.40 -15.33
CA THR A 219 -19.91 7.10 -14.62
C THR A 219 -18.54 6.51 -14.90
N SER A 220 -18.45 5.25 -15.29
CA SER A 220 -17.20 4.59 -15.68
C SER A 220 -16.86 4.78 -17.16
N ALA A 221 -17.75 5.37 -17.98
CA ALA A 221 -17.52 5.63 -19.38
C ALA A 221 -16.19 6.35 -19.62
N ARG A 222 -15.52 6.00 -20.70
CA ARG A 222 -14.31 6.71 -21.15
C ARG A 222 -14.74 8.03 -21.80
N ASP A 223 -14.30 9.12 -21.21
CA ASP A 223 -14.56 10.47 -21.70
C ASP A 223 -14.13 10.63 -23.17
N ALA A 224 -14.98 11.25 -23.99
CA ALA A 224 -14.74 11.49 -25.41
C ALA A 224 -15.44 12.78 -25.84
N GLY A 225 -14.85 13.51 -26.76
CA GLY A 225 -15.34 14.82 -27.18
C GLY A 225 -14.90 15.94 -26.23
N ALA A 226 -15.82 16.79 -25.82
CA ALA A 226 -15.56 17.82 -24.81
C ALA A 226 -15.45 17.17 -23.45
N ALA A 227 -14.60 17.71 -22.57
CA ALA A 227 -14.35 17.14 -21.24
C ALA A 227 -15.65 17.01 -20.43
N GLY A 228 -15.92 15.83 -19.92
CA GLY A 228 -17.12 15.48 -19.17
C GLY A 228 -18.29 15.08 -20.05
N THR A 229 -19.53 15.34 -19.61
CA THR A 229 -20.73 15.00 -20.35
C THR A 229 -20.97 16.02 -21.47
N ASP A 230 -21.12 15.58 -22.70
CA ASP A 230 -21.31 16.46 -23.85
C ASP A 230 -22.49 16.05 -24.77
N THR A 231 -22.86 16.93 -25.67
CA THR A 231 -24.02 16.77 -26.58
C THR A 231 -23.74 15.81 -27.75
N ILE A 232 -22.55 15.28 -27.90
CA ILE A 232 -22.17 14.36 -28.99
C ILE A 232 -22.12 12.92 -28.45
N TYR A 233 -21.26 12.66 -27.46
CA TYR A 233 -21.01 11.33 -26.91
C TYR A 233 -21.83 11.02 -25.65
N GLY A 234 -22.55 12.01 -25.11
CA GLY A 234 -23.25 11.86 -23.84
C GLY A 234 -22.28 11.71 -22.66
N ARG A 235 -22.35 10.61 -21.96
CA ARG A 235 -21.46 10.28 -20.82
C ARG A 235 -20.09 9.75 -21.26
N GLY A 236 -19.91 9.50 -22.57
CA GLY A 236 -18.70 8.97 -23.14
C GLY A 236 -18.88 7.59 -23.78
N ILE A 237 -17.78 6.88 -23.96
CA ILE A 237 -17.74 5.56 -24.61
C ILE A 237 -17.72 4.47 -23.53
N LEU A 238 -18.50 3.41 -23.73
CA LEU A 238 -18.57 2.23 -22.87
C LEU A 238 -17.16 1.69 -22.55
N ASP A 239 -16.84 1.59 -21.26
CA ASP A 239 -15.61 1.00 -20.75
C ASP A 239 -15.95 -0.05 -19.68
N ILE A 240 -15.99 -1.31 -20.11
CA ILE A 240 -16.33 -2.42 -19.23
C ILE A 240 -15.27 -2.62 -18.14
N GLY A 241 -14.00 -2.48 -18.50
CA GLY A 241 -12.90 -2.63 -17.54
C GLY A 241 -13.05 -1.67 -16.36
N ARG A 242 -13.34 -0.39 -16.67
CA ARG A 242 -13.60 0.63 -15.63
C ARG A 242 -14.92 0.39 -14.88
N ALA A 243 -15.97 -0.11 -15.55
CA ALA A 243 -17.23 -0.44 -14.90
C ALA A 243 -17.08 -1.58 -13.87
N PHE A 244 -16.17 -2.53 -14.12
CA PHE A 244 -15.84 -3.63 -13.21
C PHE A 244 -14.79 -3.27 -12.15
N ALA A 245 -14.06 -2.18 -12.32
CA ALA A 245 -13.11 -1.72 -11.30
C ALA A 245 -13.84 -1.27 -10.03
N PRO A 246 -13.21 -1.41 -8.85
CA PRO A 246 -13.78 -0.91 -7.60
C PRO A 246 -14.06 0.59 -7.67
N ALA A 247 -15.22 1.03 -7.17
CA ALA A 247 -15.67 2.41 -7.21
C ALA A 247 -15.86 2.99 -5.80
N GLY A 248 -15.37 4.22 -5.62
CA GLY A 248 -15.45 4.92 -4.34
C GLY A 248 -14.51 4.35 -3.28
N THR A 249 -14.88 4.51 -2.02
CA THR A 249 -14.11 3.98 -0.89
C THR A 249 -14.35 2.49 -0.73
N THR A 250 -13.26 1.74 -0.50
CA THR A 250 -13.33 0.31 -0.20
C THR A 250 -13.14 0.04 1.28
N SER A 251 -13.81 -1.00 1.80
CA SER A 251 -13.70 -1.46 3.18
C SER A 251 -13.54 -2.98 3.23
N LEU A 252 -12.92 -3.51 4.30
CA LEU A 252 -12.92 -4.95 4.55
C LEU A 252 -14.37 -5.45 4.68
N ALA A 253 -14.71 -6.51 3.93
CA ALA A 253 -16.06 -7.09 3.95
C ALA A 253 -16.49 -7.44 5.38
N GLY A 254 -17.74 -7.14 5.71
CA GLY A 254 -18.28 -7.33 7.06
C GLY A 254 -17.77 -6.33 8.11
N THR A 255 -17.04 -5.28 7.70
CA THR A 255 -16.57 -4.20 8.58
C THR A 255 -16.79 -2.83 7.95
N THR A 256 -16.67 -1.77 8.75
CA THR A 256 -16.64 -0.37 8.25
C THR A 256 -15.21 0.14 8.02
N MET A 257 -14.21 -0.72 8.12
CA MET A 257 -12.81 -0.33 8.07
C MET A 257 -12.36 -0.08 6.64
N ALA A 258 -12.05 1.17 6.34
CA ALA A 258 -11.56 1.57 5.02
C ALA A 258 -10.18 0.96 4.71
N VAL A 259 -10.05 0.42 3.51
CA VAL A 259 -8.81 -0.16 2.98
C VAL A 259 -8.50 0.52 1.65
N PRO A 260 -7.42 1.30 1.53
CA PRO A 260 -7.02 1.86 0.24
C PRO A 260 -6.51 0.73 -0.67
N LEU A 261 -6.95 0.74 -1.94
CA LEU A 261 -6.56 -0.27 -2.94
C LEU A 261 -5.11 -0.15 -3.39
N ILE A 262 -4.48 0.99 -3.18
CA ILE A 262 -3.10 1.26 -3.60
C ILE A 262 -2.25 1.61 -2.38
N GLY A 263 -1.27 0.78 -2.12
CA GLY A 263 0.02 1.06 -1.54
C GLY A 263 0.12 1.71 -0.17
N ASN A 264 -0.52 1.22 0.90
CA ASN A 264 -0.13 1.65 2.26
C ASN A 264 -0.42 0.56 3.31
N GLY A 265 0.14 -0.64 3.14
CA GLY A 265 0.11 -1.69 4.17
C GLY A 265 0.98 -1.35 5.38
N GLY A 266 1.99 -0.51 5.18
CA GLY A 266 2.92 -0.10 6.23
C GLY A 266 4.39 -0.16 5.81
N THR A 267 5.28 0.06 6.79
CA THR A 267 6.74 -0.02 6.62
C THR A 267 7.33 -0.91 7.71
N THR A 268 8.16 -1.90 7.33
CA THR A 268 8.87 -2.77 8.26
C THR A 268 10.02 -2.02 8.95
N SER A 269 10.61 -2.61 9.98
CA SER A 269 11.81 -2.09 10.64
C SER A 269 13.09 -2.73 10.10
N ALA A 270 14.25 -2.20 10.51
CA ALA A 270 15.55 -2.76 10.15
C ALA A 270 15.70 -4.23 10.58
N ALA A 271 15.17 -4.62 11.74
CA ALA A 271 15.20 -6.00 12.21
C ALA A 271 14.42 -6.99 11.32
N MET A 272 13.52 -6.49 10.47
CA MET A 272 12.70 -7.27 9.54
C MET A 272 13.28 -7.29 8.12
N GLY A 273 14.32 -6.51 7.84
CA GLY A 273 15.07 -6.49 6.58
C GLY A 273 14.23 -6.62 5.32
N ASP A 274 14.58 -7.62 4.50
CA ASP A 274 13.90 -7.93 3.23
C ASP A 274 12.61 -8.74 3.37
N ALA A 275 12.07 -8.94 4.57
CA ALA A 275 10.86 -9.72 4.77
C ALA A 275 9.69 -9.24 3.87
N ALA A 276 9.55 -7.90 3.71
CA ALA A 276 8.52 -7.31 2.86
C ALA A 276 8.76 -7.47 1.34
N LEU A 277 9.96 -7.89 0.93
CA LEU A 277 10.28 -8.17 -0.47
C LEU A 277 9.98 -9.63 -0.86
N SER A 278 9.77 -10.50 0.12
CA SER A 278 9.34 -11.87 -0.12
C SER A 278 7.86 -11.89 -0.52
N PRO A 279 7.43 -12.81 -1.40
CA PRO A 279 6.02 -12.96 -1.73
C PRO A 279 5.20 -13.22 -0.46
N MET A 280 4.44 -12.25 -0.03
CA MET A 280 3.52 -12.35 1.10
C MET A 280 2.10 -12.44 0.56
N SER A 281 1.33 -13.44 1.00
CA SER A 281 -0.06 -13.60 0.63
C SER A 281 -0.96 -13.44 1.84
N ALA A 282 -1.72 -12.36 1.85
CA ALA A 282 -2.80 -12.13 2.80
C ALA A 282 -4.03 -11.64 2.04
N ASN A 283 -4.61 -12.55 1.23
CA ASN A 283 -5.80 -12.24 0.45
C ASN A 283 -6.98 -12.00 1.36
N ALA A 284 -7.67 -10.90 1.11
CA ALA A 284 -8.84 -10.46 1.83
C ALA A 284 -9.90 -9.93 0.86
N VAL A 285 -11.15 -10.11 1.20
CA VAL A 285 -12.28 -9.56 0.44
C VAL A 285 -12.57 -8.14 0.92
N VAL A 286 -12.61 -7.20 -0.01
CA VAL A 286 -13.06 -5.83 0.22
C VAL A 286 -14.36 -5.58 -0.53
N LEU A 287 -15.20 -4.71 0.03
CA LEU A 287 -16.39 -4.20 -0.61
C LEU A 287 -16.16 -2.75 -1.01
N ASP A 288 -16.57 -2.39 -2.23
CA ASP A 288 -16.61 -1.01 -2.67
C ASP A 288 -17.88 -0.28 -2.23
N SER A 289 -18.06 0.98 -2.66
CA SER A 289 -19.25 1.79 -2.28
C SER A 289 -20.59 1.26 -2.81
N TYR A 290 -20.57 0.30 -3.74
CA TYR A 290 -21.75 -0.40 -4.24
C TYR A 290 -21.96 -1.77 -3.59
N GLY A 291 -21.11 -2.15 -2.63
CA GLY A 291 -21.14 -3.47 -2.00
C GLY A 291 -20.68 -4.59 -2.93
N ARG A 292 -19.85 -4.28 -3.94
CA ARG A 292 -19.24 -5.27 -4.82
C ARG A 292 -17.99 -5.82 -4.18
N ALA A 293 -17.84 -7.14 -4.17
CA ALA A 293 -16.72 -7.83 -3.54
C ALA A 293 -15.53 -7.99 -4.49
N TYR A 294 -14.35 -7.69 -3.98
CA TYR A 294 -13.07 -7.84 -4.69
C TYR A 294 -12.05 -8.50 -3.79
N ASP A 295 -11.23 -9.39 -4.38
CA ASP A 295 -10.07 -9.94 -3.71
C ASP A 295 -8.88 -8.99 -3.83
N ILE A 296 -8.25 -8.67 -2.70
CA ILE A 296 -7.01 -7.91 -2.65
C ILE A 296 -5.98 -8.62 -1.78
N ASN A 297 -4.72 -8.47 -2.10
CA ASN A 297 -3.63 -8.90 -1.22
C ASN A 297 -3.20 -7.71 -0.35
N ILE A 298 -3.66 -7.67 0.90
CA ILE A 298 -3.36 -6.57 1.85
C ILE A 298 -1.87 -6.52 2.26
N ALA A 299 -1.10 -7.57 1.98
CA ALA A 299 0.33 -7.60 2.26
C ALA A 299 1.18 -6.89 1.20
N GLU A 300 0.69 -6.72 -0.03
CA GLU A 300 1.42 -6.03 -1.11
C GLU A 300 1.74 -4.56 -0.80
N GLY A 301 0.95 -3.93 0.07
CA GLY A 301 1.18 -2.56 0.51
C GLY A 301 2.23 -2.41 1.61
N ILE A 302 2.84 -3.50 2.10
CA ILE A 302 3.89 -3.45 3.12
C ILE A 302 5.23 -3.24 2.43
N SER A 303 5.93 -2.16 2.77
CA SER A 303 7.24 -1.83 2.23
C SER A 303 8.36 -2.18 3.19
N ALA A 304 9.52 -2.60 2.65
CA ALA A 304 10.72 -2.79 3.44
C ALA A 304 11.33 -1.44 3.88
N SER A 305 11.82 -1.37 5.11
CA SER A 305 12.67 -0.26 5.55
C SER A 305 13.95 -0.26 4.71
N ALA A 306 14.38 0.91 4.24
CA ALA A 306 15.65 0.98 3.49
C ALA A 306 16.83 0.63 4.40
N ALA A 307 17.78 -0.15 3.88
CA ALA A 307 19.09 -0.28 4.50
C ALA A 307 19.74 1.11 4.57
N ARG A 308 20.06 1.59 5.77
CA ARG A 308 20.66 2.92 5.95
C ARG A 308 22.16 2.83 5.97
N LEU A 309 22.79 3.78 5.29
CA LEU A 309 24.19 4.10 5.50
C LEU A 309 24.34 4.72 6.89
N ARG A 310 24.84 3.97 7.85
CA ARG A 310 25.04 4.45 9.25
C ARG A 310 26.11 5.54 9.36
N LEU A 311 26.91 5.74 8.32
CA LEU A 311 27.98 6.74 8.29
C LEU A 311 27.51 8.18 8.05
N ALA A 312 26.34 8.40 7.40
CA ALA A 312 25.88 9.74 7.10
C ALA A 312 25.77 10.68 8.34
N PRO A 313 25.25 10.24 9.51
CA PRO A 313 25.26 11.07 10.72
C PRO A 313 26.66 11.36 11.26
N ALA A 314 27.60 10.42 11.16
CA ALA A 314 28.98 10.59 11.65
C ALA A 314 29.79 11.57 10.79
N LEU A 315 29.48 11.66 9.49
CA LEU A 315 30.14 12.59 8.57
C LEU A 315 29.60 14.02 8.64
N VAL A 316 28.39 14.20 9.17
CA VAL A 316 27.68 15.52 9.22
C VAL A 316 27.66 16.10 10.63
N ASP A 317 28.20 15.41 11.63
CA ASP A 317 28.15 15.85 13.03
C ASP A 317 29.06 17.05 13.29
N GLN A 318 28.46 18.25 13.35
CA GLN A 318 29.08 19.51 13.77
C GLN A 318 28.96 19.72 15.30
N GLY A 319 28.71 18.67 16.07
CA GLY A 319 28.58 18.74 17.51
C GLY A 319 29.90 18.91 18.23
N ARG A 320 29.94 19.77 19.25
CA ARG A 320 31.02 19.83 20.23
C ARG A 320 30.63 18.97 21.43
N SER A 321 31.49 18.06 21.84
CA SER A 321 31.33 17.30 23.07
C SER A 321 32.27 17.83 24.15
N VAL A 322 31.74 18.00 25.35
CA VAL A 322 32.48 18.41 26.55
C VAL A 322 32.25 17.37 27.62
N SER A 323 33.31 16.96 28.29
CA SER A 323 33.22 16.13 29.50
C SER A 323 34.00 16.76 30.63
N ILE A 324 33.39 16.81 31.79
CA ILE A 324 33.97 17.36 33.03
C ILE A 324 33.80 16.31 34.10
N SER A 325 34.88 15.91 34.74
CA SER A 325 34.87 15.00 35.89
C SER A 325 35.41 15.72 37.13
N HIS A 326 34.62 15.71 38.21
CA HIS A 326 35.03 16.26 39.49
C HIS A 326 34.61 15.34 40.61
N GLY A 327 35.59 14.72 41.29
CA GLY A 327 35.35 13.76 42.33
C GLY A 327 34.58 12.54 41.85
N THR A 328 33.36 12.35 42.32
CA THR A 328 32.47 11.22 41.97
C THR A 328 31.42 11.58 40.94
N THR A 329 31.48 12.81 40.39
CA THR A 329 30.50 13.33 39.45
C THR A 329 31.14 13.52 38.06
N ASP A 330 30.51 12.95 37.04
CA ASP A 330 30.86 13.11 35.66
C ASP A 330 29.72 13.81 34.92
N LEU A 331 30.04 14.86 34.18
CA LEU A 331 29.13 15.58 33.30
C LEU A 331 29.67 15.48 31.88
N ALA A 332 28.86 15.01 30.96
CA ALA A 332 29.20 14.99 29.54
C ALA A 332 28.01 15.49 28.72
N PHE A 333 28.26 16.34 27.74
CA PHE A 333 27.21 16.84 26.84
C PHE A 333 27.79 17.14 25.45
N SER A 334 26.95 17.02 24.44
CA SER A 334 27.23 17.46 23.08
C SER A 334 26.28 18.58 22.71
N ILE A 335 26.81 19.64 22.12
CA ILE A 335 26.05 20.79 21.64
C ILE A 335 26.28 21.01 20.14
N SER A 336 25.29 21.45 19.42
CA SER A 336 25.44 21.98 18.06
C SER A 336 24.76 23.34 17.91
N ALA A 337 25.27 24.16 17.00
CA ALA A 337 24.59 25.37 16.60
C ALA A 337 23.34 25.04 15.76
N SER A 338 22.26 25.76 15.93
CA SER A 338 20.93 25.48 15.34
C SER A 338 20.83 25.70 13.81
N ASN A 339 21.85 26.22 13.14
CA ASN A 339 21.80 26.53 11.71
C ASN A 339 22.12 25.29 10.86
N ALA A 340 21.12 24.48 10.60
CA ALA A 340 21.17 23.48 9.56
C ALA A 340 21.16 24.17 8.18
N GLY A 341 22.27 24.16 7.45
CA GLY A 341 22.24 24.55 6.04
C GLY A 341 23.48 25.13 5.42
N SER A 342 24.56 25.43 6.15
CA SER A 342 25.80 25.90 5.54
C SER A 342 26.99 25.01 5.89
N VAL A 343 27.63 24.45 4.88
CA VAL A 343 28.96 23.84 5.00
C VAL A 343 29.95 25.01 5.23
N GLY A 344 30.23 25.31 6.48
CA GLY A 344 31.17 26.34 6.88
C GLY A 344 32.06 25.85 8.01
N LEU A 345 33.31 26.29 8.03
CA LEU A 345 34.19 26.08 9.16
C LEU A 345 33.54 26.64 10.42
N SER A 346 33.18 25.77 11.37
CA SER A 346 32.60 26.22 12.64
C SER A 346 33.66 26.97 13.45
N PRO A 347 33.32 28.15 14.01
CA PRO A 347 34.25 28.89 14.86
C PRO A 347 34.57 28.10 16.12
N LEU A 348 35.79 28.22 16.62
CA LEU A 348 36.29 27.53 17.82
C LEU A 348 35.48 27.85 19.08
N LEU A 349 34.88 29.04 19.13
CA LEU A 349 33.97 29.47 20.19
C LEU A 349 32.65 29.88 19.55
N LEU A 350 31.53 29.48 20.15
CA LEU A 350 30.22 29.95 19.74
C LEU A 350 30.10 31.46 19.99
N SER A 351 29.65 32.24 19.01
CA SER A 351 29.27 33.64 19.22
C SER A 351 28.06 33.72 20.14
N TYR A 352 27.81 34.89 20.73
CA TYR A 352 26.67 35.12 21.63
C TYR A 352 25.32 34.75 20.97
N GLY A 353 25.15 35.04 19.68
CA GLY A 353 23.96 34.66 18.93
C GLY A 353 23.86 33.14 18.69
N GLN A 354 24.97 32.43 18.49
CA GLN A 354 25.00 31.00 18.38
C GLN A 354 24.75 30.29 19.73
N GLN A 355 25.22 30.87 20.83
CA GLN A 355 24.93 30.33 22.18
C GLN A 355 23.44 30.39 22.51
N SER A 356 22.73 31.46 22.14
CA SER A 356 21.27 31.55 22.33
C SER A 356 20.46 30.57 21.48
N GLN A 357 21.04 30.07 20.38
CA GLN A 357 20.43 29.07 19.47
C GLN A 357 21.00 27.68 19.64
N ALA A 358 21.96 27.50 20.54
CA ALA A 358 22.60 26.18 20.77
C ALA A 358 21.60 25.17 21.32
N ARG A 359 21.62 23.97 20.75
CA ARG A 359 20.82 22.84 21.20
C ARG A 359 21.72 21.77 21.80
N ILE A 360 21.31 21.24 22.96
CA ILE A 360 21.93 20.05 23.52
C ILE A 360 21.56 18.87 22.61
N LEU A 361 22.53 18.27 21.93
CA LEU A 361 22.36 17.08 21.10
C LEU A 361 22.19 15.84 21.98
N ALA A 362 23.00 15.71 23.01
CA ALA A 362 22.92 14.67 24.02
C ALA A 362 23.61 15.14 25.29
N GLY A 363 23.17 14.67 26.44
CA GLY A 363 23.79 14.99 27.73
C GLY A 363 23.70 13.84 28.71
N ARG A 364 24.72 13.70 29.55
CA ARG A 364 24.75 12.72 30.63
C ARG A 364 25.32 13.37 31.88
N VAL A 365 24.65 13.07 33.01
CA VAL A 365 25.16 13.37 34.37
C VAL A 365 25.19 12.05 35.12
N SER A 366 26.35 11.69 35.66
CA SER A 366 26.45 10.57 36.56
C SER A 366 27.17 10.95 37.84
N ALA A 367 26.67 10.47 38.99
CA ALA A 367 27.24 10.76 40.28
C ALA A 367 27.02 9.61 41.26
N ALA A 368 27.89 9.50 42.27
CA ALA A 368 27.67 8.68 43.43
C ALA A 368 26.83 9.42 44.46
N ILE A 369 25.72 8.80 44.92
CA ILE A 369 24.86 9.31 46.00
C ILE A 369 25.15 8.64 47.33
N ALA A 370 25.80 7.49 47.31
CA ALA A 370 26.33 6.78 48.45
C ALA A 370 27.60 5.99 48.07
N ARG A 371 28.29 5.40 49.00
CA ARG A 371 29.52 4.62 48.73
C ARG A 371 29.28 3.44 47.77
N ASP A 372 28.08 2.88 47.81
CA ASP A 372 27.64 1.69 47.07
C ASP A 372 26.55 2.00 46.02
N THR A 373 26.18 3.27 45.86
CA THR A 373 25.07 3.65 44.98
C THR A 373 25.47 4.79 44.04
N ARG A 374 25.29 4.54 42.75
CA ARG A 374 25.54 5.53 41.66
C ARG A 374 24.31 5.65 40.76
N PHE A 375 24.07 6.83 40.27
CA PHE A 375 23.05 7.06 39.27
C PHE A 375 23.63 7.67 37.97
N SER A 376 22.88 7.55 36.92
CA SER A 376 23.14 8.25 35.64
C SER A 376 21.84 8.72 35.05
N LEU A 377 21.78 9.99 34.66
CA LEU A 377 20.68 10.63 33.93
C LEU A 377 21.15 10.99 32.54
N GLY A 378 20.39 10.64 31.52
CA GLY A 378 20.67 10.92 30.13
C GLY A 378 19.55 11.73 29.47
N ILE A 379 19.92 12.70 28.66
CA ILE A 379 19.04 13.44 27.73
C ILE A 379 19.49 13.07 26.32
N ARG A 380 18.58 12.57 25.49
CA ARG A 380 18.87 12.06 24.15
C ARG A 380 19.95 10.98 24.11
N GLN A 381 20.08 10.25 25.18
CA GLN A 381 20.96 9.07 25.32
C GLN A 381 20.14 7.84 25.73
N ALA A 382 20.44 6.69 25.13
CA ALA A 382 19.78 5.44 25.46
C ALA A 382 20.17 4.94 26.88
N ALA A 383 19.23 4.31 27.58
CA ALA A 383 19.47 3.72 28.90
C ALA A 383 20.58 2.66 28.88
N ALA A 384 20.72 1.90 27.77
CA ALA A 384 21.80 0.92 27.62
C ALA A 384 23.19 1.57 27.73
N GLY A 385 23.37 2.79 27.22
CA GLY A 385 24.61 3.56 27.38
C GLY A 385 24.86 4.00 28.84
N GLN A 386 23.79 4.34 29.58
CA GLN A 386 23.88 4.66 31.02
C GLN A 386 24.27 3.41 31.83
N VAL A 387 23.65 2.27 31.54
CA VAL A 387 23.92 0.97 32.17
C VAL A 387 25.39 0.58 31.92
N ALA A 388 25.86 0.62 30.67
CA ALA A 388 27.25 0.29 30.33
C ALA A 388 28.25 1.19 31.07
N ALA A 389 27.98 2.50 31.14
CA ALA A 389 28.83 3.44 31.88
C ALA A 389 28.89 3.13 33.39
N LEU A 390 27.74 2.79 34.03
CA LEU A 390 27.68 2.42 35.43
C LEU A 390 28.35 1.07 35.72
N GLN A 391 28.44 0.17 34.74
CA GLN A 391 29.18 -1.08 34.81
C GLN A 391 30.69 -0.89 34.63
N GLY A 392 31.12 0.31 34.19
CA GLY A 392 32.52 0.63 33.92
C GLY A 392 33.01 0.12 32.55
N ASN A 393 32.09 -0.17 31.63
CA ASN A 393 32.41 -0.63 30.30
C ASN A 393 32.75 0.58 29.40
N SER A 394 34.00 0.68 28.96
CA SER A 394 34.47 1.64 27.98
C SER A 394 34.88 0.88 26.71
N GLY A 395 33.98 0.81 25.73
CA GLY A 395 34.26 0.15 24.46
C GLY A 395 34.93 1.09 23.45
N ALA A 396 35.52 0.54 22.40
CA ALA A 396 35.97 1.31 21.23
C ALA A 396 34.77 1.91 20.46
N ALA A 397 35.01 3.00 19.75
CA ALA A 397 33.96 3.70 18.98
C ALA A 397 33.75 3.02 17.63
N PHE A 398 32.97 1.94 17.59
CA PHE A 398 32.53 1.30 16.34
C PHE A 398 31.44 2.14 15.66
N LEU A 399 31.51 2.27 14.35
CA LEU A 399 30.59 3.07 13.54
C LEU A 399 29.42 2.22 12.99
N THR A 400 29.73 1.00 12.54
CA THR A 400 28.76 0.13 11.85
C THR A 400 28.44 -1.13 12.65
N ALA A 401 29.45 -1.78 13.24
CA ALA A 401 29.28 -2.98 14.02
C ALA A 401 28.73 -2.64 15.43
N THR A 402 27.41 -2.74 15.59
CA THR A 402 26.69 -2.37 16.82
C THR A 402 26.80 -3.49 17.88
N ASP A 403 26.95 -3.13 19.14
CA ASP A 403 26.85 -4.08 20.27
C ASP A 403 25.40 -4.60 20.38
N ALA A 404 25.26 -5.90 20.57
CA ALA A 404 23.96 -6.56 20.65
C ALA A 404 23.03 -5.99 21.74
N GLN A 405 23.58 -5.52 22.88
CA GLN A 405 22.79 -4.95 23.97
C GLN A 405 22.25 -3.55 23.68
N ILE A 406 22.87 -2.82 22.75
CA ILE A 406 22.48 -1.45 22.40
C ILE A 406 21.50 -1.46 21.24
N ASP A 407 21.58 -2.45 20.35
CA ASP A 407 20.74 -2.52 19.16
C ASP A 407 19.28 -2.86 19.51
N GLY A 408 18.37 -1.97 19.12
CA GLY A 408 16.92 -2.16 19.27
C GLY A 408 16.24 -2.73 18.02
N GLY A 409 16.98 -2.96 16.94
CA GLY A 409 16.42 -3.43 15.67
C GLY A 409 15.62 -2.38 14.89
N PHE A 410 15.55 -1.15 15.39
CA PHE A 410 14.92 -0.03 14.73
C PHE A 410 15.53 1.30 15.17
N GLU A 411 15.25 2.37 14.45
CA GLU A 411 15.79 3.67 14.80
C GLU A 411 15.02 4.27 15.97
N ARG A 412 15.72 4.38 17.12
CA ARG A 412 15.21 4.99 18.34
C ARG A 412 15.77 6.39 18.52
N ALA A 413 14.91 7.31 18.94
CA ALA A 413 15.28 8.62 19.41
C ALA A 413 14.89 8.70 20.89
N PRO A 414 15.76 8.31 21.83
CA PRO A 414 15.49 8.46 23.24
C PRO A 414 15.42 9.96 23.59
N ASP A 415 14.42 10.37 24.35
CA ASP A 415 14.30 11.73 24.86
C ASP A 415 15.01 11.84 26.20
N GLN A 416 14.75 10.88 27.08
CA GLN A 416 15.34 10.82 28.42
C GLN A 416 15.54 9.39 28.89
N SER A 417 16.59 9.20 29.66
CA SER A 417 16.91 7.92 30.29
C SER A 417 17.46 8.13 31.70
N PHE A 418 17.23 7.16 32.56
CA PHE A 418 17.76 7.13 33.91
C PHE A 418 18.23 5.72 34.24
N ALA A 419 19.35 5.59 34.97
CA ALA A 419 19.82 4.33 35.51
C ALA A 419 20.36 4.54 36.92
N LEU A 420 20.09 3.58 37.77
CA LEU A 420 20.56 3.54 39.16
C LEU A 420 21.27 2.20 39.41
N ARG A 421 22.52 2.25 39.84
CA ARG A 421 23.30 1.08 40.26
C ARG A 421 23.48 1.07 41.73
N HIS A 422 23.16 -0.07 42.35
CA HIS A 422 23.44 -0.36 43.78
C HIS A 422 24.31 -1.60 43.89
N GLN A 423 25.37 -1.53 44.70
CA GLN A 423 26.30 -2.64 44.93
C GLN A 423 25.77 -3.54 46.05
N LEU A 424 25.41 -4.78 45.72
CA LEU A 424 24.94 -5.81 46.64
C LEU A 424 26.08 -6.83 46.88
N GLY A 425 26.96 -6.52 47.84
CA GLY A 425 28.14 -7.33 48.09
C GLY A 425 29.05 -7.40 46.84
N ARG A 426 29.13 -8.57 46.19
CA ARG A 426 29.95 -8.77 44.97
C ARG A 426 29.17 -8.56 43.66
N PHE A 427 27.89 -8.22 43.75
CA PHE A 427 27.03 -7.99 42.57
C PHE A 427 26.65 -6.52 42.47
N GLY A 428 26.62 -6.00 41.25
CA GLY A 428 26.00 -4.72 40.93
C GLY A 428 24.59 -4.95 40.41
N LEU A 429 23.58 -4.39 41.06
CA LEU A 429 22.19 -4.38 40.54
C LEU A 429 21.90 -3.03 39.91
N ILE A 430 21.39 -3.02 38.70
CA ILE A 430 21.05 -1.79 37.97
C ILE A 430 19.60 -1.85 37.55
N GLY A 431 18.83 -0.82 37.95
CA GLY A 431 17.53 -0.51 37.36
C GLY A 431 17.66 0.62 36.36
N SER A 432 16.95 0.56 35.22
CA SER A 432 16.96 1.59 34.19
C SER A 432 15.58 1.85 33.61
N VAL A 433 15.35 3.08 33.19
CA VAL A 433 14.15 3.50 32.46
C VAL A 433 14.54 4.38 31.28
N GLU A 434 13.77 4.30 30.22
CA GLU A 434 13.95 5.11 29.02
C GLU A 434 12.59 5.46 28.41
N ALA A 435 12.45 6.69 27.96
CA ALA A 435 11.31 7.12 27.15
C ALA A 435 11.82 7.87 25.91
N GLY A 436 11.13 7.69 24.79
CA GLY A 436 11.52 8.27 23.52
C GLY A 436 10.56 7.94 22.40
N HIS A 437 11.05 8.05 21.17
CA HIS A 437 10.27 7.85 19.96
C HIS A 437 10.94 6.86 19.02
N ALA A 438 10.18 5.90 18.49
CA ALA A 438 10.54 5.12 17.31
C ALA A 438 10.38 6.02 16.07
N ARG A 439 11.40 6.05 15.22
CA ARG A 439 11.41 6.85 13.97
C ARG A 439 11.10 5.93 12.80
N VAL A 440 10.01 6.21 12.09
CA VAL A 440 9.57 5.44 10.93
C VAL A 440 9.65 6.32 9.68
N PHE A 441 10.31 5.81 8.66
CA PHE A 441 10.47 6.49 7.37
C PHE A 441 9.52 5.86 6.36
N GLU A 442 8.38 6.46 6.15
CA GLU A 442 7.39 6.01 5.20
C GLU A 442 7.82 6.34 3.76
N ARG A 443 7.78 5.34 2.87
CA ARG A 443 7.95 5.53 1.43
C ARG A 443 6.56 5.71 0.81
N GLY A 444 6.21 6.93 0.41
CA GLY A 444 4.94 7.17 -0.28
C GLY A 444 4.83 8.57 -0.86
N GLY A 445 4.48 8.69 -2.14
CA GLY A 445 4.04 9.88 -2.88
C GLY A 445 4.64 11.23 -2.48
N ALA A 446 3.91 12.02 -1.73
CA ALA A 446 4.35 13.33 -1.24
C ALA A 446 5.48 13.27 -0.18
N ALA A 447 5.73 12.13 0.46
CA ALA A 447 6.79 11.96 1.46
C ALA A 447 8.20 11.91 0.84
N LEU A 448 8.32 11.60 -0.46
CA LEU A 448 9.59 11.70 -1.20
C LEU A 448 10.11 13.15 -1.30
N LEU A 449 9.20 14.13 -1.21
CA LEU A 449 9.54 15.56 -1.26
C LEU A 449 9.68 16.20 0.13
N ARG A 450 9.23 15.51 1.18
CA ARG A 450 9.38 15.96 2.57
C ARG A 450 10.03 14.83 3.37
N HIS A 451 11.25 15.03 3.82
CA HIS A 451 11.96 14.15 4.76
C HIS A 451 11.29 14.22 6.14
N THR A 452 10.02 13.83 6.24
CA THR A 452 9.29 13.78 7.51
C THR A 452 9.45 12.39 8.10
N ASP A 453 10.30 12.28 9.12
CA ASP A 453 10.31 11.14 10.00
C ASP A 453 9.09 11.19 10.93
N ASN A 454 8.23 10.20 10.81
CA ASN A 454 7.14 10.02 11.76
C ASN A 454 7.67 9.44 13.06
N ARG A 455 7.26 10.02 14.19
CA ARG A 455 7.73 9.66 15.53
C ARG A 455 6.60 9.05 16.34
N TYR A 456 6.85 7.87 16.89
CA TYR A 456 5.87 7.14 17.70
C TYR A 456 6.44 6.84 19.08
N PRO A 457 5.71 7.13 20.16
CA PRO A 457 6.21 6.99 21.52
C PRO A 457 6.54 5.52 21.86
N TYR A 458 7.63 5.35 22.61
CA TYR A 458 7.94 4.11 23.32
C TYR A 458 8.45 4.40 24.71
N ALA A 459 8.34 3.41 25.59
CA ALA A 459 8.94 3.42 26.93
C ALA A 459 9.53 2.06 27.25
N SER A 460 10.64 2.02 27.98
CA SER A 460 11.23 0.77 28.45
C SER A 460 11.68 0.85 29.90
N VAL A 461 11.67 -0.33 30.53
CA VAL A 461 12.16 -0.54 31.89
C VAL A 461 13.12 -1.73 31.86
N GLY A 462 14.32 -1.55 32.41
CA GLY A 462 15.35 -2.57 32.42
C GLY A 462 15.85 -2.87 33.81
N VAL A 463 16.25 -4.12 34.01
CA VAL A 463 16.99 -4.57 35.21
C VAL A 463 18.20 -5.36 34.74
N SER A 464 19.38 -5.10 35.30
CA SER A 464 20.56 -5.88 35.01
C SER A 464 21.35 -6.18 36.28
N LEU A 465 22.03 -7.32 36.26
CA LEU A 465 22.92 -7.79 37.31
C LEU A 465 24.31 -7.99 36.74
N ASP A 466 25.32 -7.37 37.33
CA ASP A 466 26.71 -7.56 36.94
C ASP A 466 27.57 -8.10 38.07
N ARG A 467 28.64 -8.83 37.70
CA ARG A 467 29.63 -9.34 38.64
C ARG A 467 31.00 -9.45 37.96
N LYS A 468 32.04 -9.06 38.72
CA LYS A 468 33.43 -9.29 38.33
C LYS A 468 34.02 -10.46 39.11
N ILE A 469 34.65 -11.41 38.41
CA ILE A 469 35.27 -12.61 38.97
C ILE A 469 36.70 -12.71 38.39
N GLY A 470 37.70 -12.28 39.15
CA GLY A 470 39.09 -12.23 38.67
C GLY A 470 39.20 -11.34 37.42
N PRO A 471 39.74 -11.85 36.28
CA PRO A 471 39.89 -11.11 35.05
C PRO A 471 38.59 -11.04 34.23
N ALA A 472 37.55 -11.77 34.63
CA ALA A 472 36.28 -11.85 33.91
C ALA A 472 35.20 -10.97 34.55
N SER A 473 34.37 -10.33 33.70
CA SER A 473 33.14 -9.65 34.08
C SER A 473 31.96 -10.25 33.34
N PHE A 474 30.84 -10.40 34.03
CA PHE A 474 29.60 -10.93 33.49
C PHE A 474 28.46 -9.96 33.80
N ALA A 475 27.56 -9.79 32.86
CA ALA A 475 26.32 -9.03 33.06
C ALA A 475 25.16 -9.78 32.40
N PHE A 476 24.03 -9.82 33.12
CA PHE A 476 22.75 -10.32 32.62
C PHE A 476 21.68 -9.26 32.83
N GLY A 477 20.82 -9.08 31.85
CA GLY A 477 19.76 -8.09 31.89
C GLY A 477 18.45 -8.58 31.30
N ALA A 478 17.38 -7.93 31.72
CA ALA A 478 16.07 -8.03 31.08
C ALA A 478 15.53 -6.63 30.88
N ASN A 479 14.95 -6.38 29.72
CA ASN A 479 14.37 -5.09 29.34
C ASN A 479 12.96 -5.31 28.78
N TRP A 480 11.97 -4.64 29.37
CA TRP A 480 10.58 -4.60 28.91
C TRP A 480 10.34 -3.28 28.19
N MET A 481 9.93 -3.37 26.95
CA MET A 481 9.63 -2.21 26.11
C MET A 481 8.17 -2.26 25.70
N ARG A 482 7.51 -1.11 25.75
CA ARG A 482 6.18 -0.87 25.21
C ARG A 482 6.28 0.18 24.10
N GLU A 483 5.70 -0.14 22.98
CA GLU A 483 5.52 0.75 21.84
C GLU A 483 4.02 1.05 21.71
N ASP A 484 3.65 2.32 21.50
CA ASP A 484 2.22 2.70 21.47
C ASP A 484 1.57 2.48 20.10
N ALA A 485 2.35 2.55 19.03
CA ALA A 485 1.81 2.49 17.67
C ALA A 485 2.69 1.73 16.66
N THR A 486 3.79 1.14 17.10
CA THR A 486 4.72 0.37 16.28
C THR A 486 4.90 -1.05 16.83
N VAL A 487 5.41 -1.95 16.01
CA VAL A 487 5.74 -3.33 16.38
C VAL A 487 7.21 -3.56 16.05
N LEU A 488 8.07 -3.57 17.05
CA LEU A 488 9.53 -3.60 16.89
C LEU A 488 9.99 -2.54 15.87
N GLY A 489 9.44 -1.31 16.02
CA GLY A 489 9.72 -0.17 15.14
C GLY A 489 9.00 -0.18 13.79
N ALA A 490 8.33 -1.26 13.40
CA ALA A 490 7.53 -1.29 12.18
C ALA A 490 6.18 -0.61 12.38
N ARG A 491 5.71 0.08 11.34
CA ARG A 491 4.40 0.76 11.34
C ARG A 491 3.50 0.12 10.31
N PHE A 492 2.32 -0.33 10.71
CA PHE A 492 1.32 -0.92 9.82
C PHE A 492 0.12 0.01 9.67
N ALA A 493 -0.62 -0.14 8.58
CA ALA A 493 -1.82 0.63 8.30
C ALA A 493 -2.94 0.36 9.35
N ASN A 494 -3.89 1.30 9.47
CA ASN A 494 -4.97 1.21 10.45
C ASN A 494 -5.78 -0.08 10.32
N PHE A 495 -6.04 -0.53 9.10
CA PHE A 495 -6.81 -1.75 8.84
C PHE A 495 -6.06 -3.04 9.22
N ILE A 496 -4.73 -3.03 9.27
CA ILE A 496 -3.90 -4.12 9.81
C ILE A 496 -3.92 -4.07 11.34
N GLY A 497 -3.53 -2.93 11.92
CA GLY A 497 -3.53 -2.68 13.35
C GLY A 497 -2.41 -1.72 13.76
N GLN A 498 -2.75 -0.74 14.58
CA GLN A 498 -1.84 0.32 15.05
C GLN A 498 -1.76 0.39 16.58
N ASN A 499 -2.09 -0.69 17.27
CA ASN A 499 -2.22 -0.68 18.73
C ASN A 499 -0.91 -0.90 19.48
N GLY A 500 0.23 -0.83 18.74
CA GLY A 500 1.56 -0.99 19.32
C GLY A 500 1.91 -2.42 19.69
N ALA A 501 2.95 -2.58 20.51
CA ALA A 501 3.50 -3.88 20.90
C ALA A 501 4.13 -3.84 22.28
N ARG A 502 4.36 -5.03 22.84
CA ARG A 502 5.16 -5.26 24.05
C ARG A 502 6.29 -6.21 23.72
N SER A 503 7.51 -5.81 24.05
CA SER A 503 8.72 -6.60 23.83
C SER A 503 9.40 -6.90 25.16
N LEU A 504 9.88 -8.12 25.29
CA LEU A 504 10.81 -8.52 26.33
C LEU A 504 12.14 -8.88 25.66
N PHE A 505 13.22 -8.25 26.10
CA PHE A 505 14.58 -8.60 25.71
C PHE A 505 15.33 -9.15 26.90
N VAL A 506 16.09 -10.20 26.67
CA VAL A 506 17.03 -10.76 27.65
C VAL A 506 18.43 -10.64 27.06
N ASP A 507 19.33 -10.09 27.83
CA ASP A 507 20.67 -9.73 27.43
C ASP A 507 21.72 -10.47 28.27
N GLY A 508 22.78 -10.90 27.61
CA GLY A 508 23.97 -11.45 28.29
C GLY A 508 25.25 -10.79 27.75
N ARG A 509 26.21 -10.55 28.64
CA ARG A 509 27.56 -10.07 28.30
C ARG A 509 28.60 -10.76 29.14
N ALA A 510 29.71 -11.09 28.53
CA ALA A 510 30.90 -11.58 29.19
C ALA A 510 32.15 -10.88 28.61
N ASP A 511 33.00 -10.34 29.46
CA ASP A 511 34.27 -9.74 29.04
C ASP A 511 35.39 -10.39 29.87
N VAL A 512 36.51 -10.73 29.23
CA VAL A 512 37.68 -11.36 29.88
C VAL A 512 38.93 -10.60 29.49
N THR A 513 39.67 -10.13 30.48
CA THR A 513 41.01 -9.57 30.28
C THR A 513 42.01 -10.72 30.09
N LEU A 514 42.67 -10.75 28.93
CA LEU A 514 43.68 -11.74 28.59
C LEU A 514 45.08 -11.29 29.04
N ILE A 515 46.11 -12.02 28.64
CA ILE A 515 47.51 -11.69 28.95
C ILE A 515 47.87 -10.37 28.26
N GLY A 516 48.55 -9.48 28.96
CA GLY A 516 48.90 -8.15 28.47
C GLY A 516 47.72 -7.19 28.55
N ALA A 517 47.56 -6.33 27.55
CA ALA A 517 46.52 -5.31 27.46
C ALA A 517 45.34 -5.72 26.55
N TRP A 518 45.20 -7.02 26.27
CA TRP A 518 44.11 -7.54 25.43
C TRP A 518 42.90 -7.96 26.26
N SER A 519 41.71 -7.74 25.69
CA SER A 519 40.43 -8.20 26.25
C SER A 519 39.55 -8.81 25.16
N LEU A 520 38.83 -9.85 25.50
CA LEU A 520 37.83 -10.51 24.69
C LEU A 520 36.46 -10.26 25.31
N GLY A 521 35.51 -9.79 24.54
CA GLY A 521 34.11 -9.55 24.93
C GLY A 521 33.16 -10.31 24.04
N ALA A 522 32.05 -10.77 24.62
CA ALA A 522 30.94 -11.33 23.85
C ALA A 522 29.63 -10.79 24.41
N SER A 523 28.71 -10.38 23.57
CA SER A 523 27.36 -9.99 23.97
C SER A 523 26.30 -10.70 23.13
N TRP A 524 25.14 -10.89 23.72
CA TRP A 524 24.02 -11.57 23.12
C TRP A 524 22.72 -10.95 23.61
N ARG A 525 21.71 -10.92 22.74
CA ARG A 525 20.34 -10.48 23.01
C ARG A 525 19.34 -11.43 22.40
N GLN A 526 18.28 -11.78 23.14
CA GLN A 526 17.11 -12.49 22.65
C GLN A 526 15.87 -11.66 22.92
N GLY A 527 15.02 -11.48 21.92
CA GLY A 527 13.79 -10.70 22.02
C GLY A 527 12.54 -11.52 21.72
N TRP A 528 11.46 -11.23 22.44
CA TRP A 528 10.10 -11.69 22.19
C TRP A 528 9.19 -10.47 22.13
N THR A 529 8.55 -10.26 20.99
CA THR A 529 7.64 -9.13 20.75
C THR A 529 6.25 -9.65 20.47
N ASN A 530 5.26 -9.17 21.19
CA ASN A 530 3.84 -9.47 20.98
C ASN A 530 3.13 -8.18 20.55
N ALA A 531 2.54 -8.19 19.35
CA ALA A 531 1.73 -7.08 18.89
C ALA A 531 0.38 -7.06 19.63
N ASN A 532 -0.09 -5.88 19.99
CA ASN A 532 -1.41 -5.73 20.60
C ASN A 532 -2.51 -5.99 19.58
N ALA A 533 -3.50 -6.79 19.95
CA ALA A 533 -4.64 -7.08 19.08
C ALA A 533 -5.46 -5.81 18.79
N GLY A 534 -6.06 -5.76 17.61
CA GLY A 534 -6.91 -4.67 17.16
C GLY A 534 -6.99 -4.58 15.66
N ALA A 535 -8.06 -4.02 15.14
CA ALA A 535 -8.38 -4.07 13.73
C ALA A 535 -8.38 -5.52 13.22
N SER A 536 -7.59 -5.83 12.18
CA SER A 536 -7.44 -7.22 11.72
C SER A 536 -6.39 -8.01 12.50
N LEU A 537 -5.57 -7.35 13.33
CA LEU A 537 -4.46 -7.99 14.04
C LEU A 537 -4.96 -8.82 15.22
N THR A 538 -4.55 -10.08 15.29
CA THR A 538 -4.92 -10.99 16.39
C THR A 538 -3.83 -11.05 17.46
N ALA A 539 -4.20 -11.49 18.66
CA ALA A 539 -3.26 -11.72 19.78
C ALA A 539 -2.19 -12.81 19.49
N ARG A 540 -2.31 -13.53 18.37
CA ARG A 540 -1.30 -14.52 17.92
C ARG A 540 -0.13 -13.89 17.16
N SER A 541 -0.16 -12.58 16.95
CA SER A 541 0.90 -11.85 16.24
C SER A 541 2.11 -11.69 17.15
N SER A 542 3.15 -12.48 16.90
CA SER A 542 4.36 -12.49 17.73
C SER A 542 5.61 -12.68 16.88
N LEU A 543 6.72 -12.11 17.36
CA LEU A 543 8.04 -12.14 16.74
C LEU A 543 9.06 -12.63 17.76
N GLN A 544 10.05 -13.36 17.27
CA GLN A 544 11.28 -13.64 17.98
C GLN A 544 12.45 -13.00 17.23
N SER A 545 13.36 -12.40 17.98
CA SER A 545 14.54 -11.71 17.41
C SER A 545 15.78 -12.02 18.22
N ASN A 546 16.94 -11.98 17.57
CA ASN A 546 18.21 -12.10 18.25
C ASN A 546 19.27 -11.15 17.68
N ALA A 547 20.30 -10.89 18.49
CA ALA A 547 21.53 -10.20 18.11
C ALA A 547 22.71 -10.81 18.85
N PHE A 548 23.90 -10.69 18.29
CA PHE A 548 25.14 -11.02 19.00
C PHE A 548 26.30 -10.11 18.57
N SER A 549 27.30 -9.97 19.42
CA SER A 549 28.58 -9.39 19.05
C SER A 549 29.74 -10.10 19.75
N LEU A 550 30.89 -10.10 19.09
CA LEU A 550 32.15 -10.60 19.59
C LEU A 550 33.21 -9.52 19.40
N ASP A 551 33.90 -9.15 20.48
CA ASP A 551 34.84 -8.05 20.54
C ASP A 551 36.24 -8.55 20.93
N LEU A 552 37.27 -8.11 20.21
CA LEU A 552 38.65 -8.23 20.62
C LEU A 552 39.25 -6.83 20.70
N SER A 553 39.79 -6.42 21.83
CA SER A 553 40.41 -5.10 21.99
C SER A 553 41.74 -5.17 22.71
N GLY A 554 42.68 -4.33 22.29
CA GLY A 554 43.97 -4.20 22.89
C GLY A 554 44.35 -2.74 23.08
N ALA A 555 45.03 -2.44 24.19
CA ALA A 555 45.59 -1.13 24.45
C ALA A 555 47.13 -1.19 24.37
N HIS A 556 47.77 -0.08 23.92
CA HIS A 556 49.25 0.00 23.80
C HIS A 556 49.82 -1.07 22.87
N VAL A 557 49.17 -1.36 21.74
CA VAL A 557 49.52 -2.47 20.83
C VAL A 557 50.67 -2.08 19.89
N LEU A 558 50.53 -0.94 19.21
CA LEU A 558 51.54 -0.44 18.23
C LEU A 558 52.32 0.72 18.82
N THR A 559 51.68 1.60 19.58
CA THR A 559 52.28 2.80 20.17
C THR A 559 51.83 2.99 21.61
N ARG A 560 52.55 3.84 22.36
CA ARG A 560 52.09 4.21 23.72
C ARG A 560 50.79 5.04 23.61
N GLY A 561 49.71 4.50 24.20
CA GLY A 561 48.40 5.17 24.27
C GLY A 561 47.44 4.79 23.16
N ASP A 562 47.82 3.98 22.18
CA ASP A 562 46.90 3.52 21.15
C ASP A 562 45.93 2.45 21.66
N ARG A 563 44.86 2.29 20.92
CA ARG A 563 43.84 1.21 21.10
C ARG A 563 43.52 0.62 19.73
N ILE A 564 43.53 -0.70 19.66
CA ILE A 564 43.03 -1.45 18.51
C ILE A 564 41.83 -2.26 18.99
N ALA A 565 40.75 -2.27 18.24
CA ALA A 565 39.60 -3.10 18.52
C ALA A 565 39.00 -3.67 17.23
N PHE A 566 38.61 -4.92 17.30
CA PHE A 566 37.91 -5.61 16.22
C PHE A 566 36.59 -6.14 16.77
N ARG A 567 35.49 -5.96 16.02
CA ARG A 567 34.16 -6.48 16.34
C ARG A 567 33.58 -7.22 15.17
N ILE A 568 32.96 -8.36 15.44
CA ILE A 568 31.99 -9.01 14.55
C ILE A 568 30.64 -8.94 15.24
N ALA A 569 29.62 -8.49 14.53
CA ALA A 569 28.27 -8.33 15.11
C ALA A 569 27.18 -8.72 14.10
N GLN A 570 26.13 -9.33 14.59
CA GLN A 570 24.83 -9.41 13.93
C GLN A 570 23.90 -8.40 14.61
N PRO A 571 23.42 -7.39 13.90
CA PRO A 571 22.36 -6.52 14.42
C PRO A 571 21.09 -7.29 14.73
N LEU A 572 20.19 -6.71 15.54
CA LEU A 572 18.94 -7.37 15.90
C LEU A 572 18.15 -7.76 14.66
N ARG A 573 17.88 -9.06 14.52
CA ARG A 573 17.19 -9.69 13.41
C ARG A 573 15.97 -10.46 13.91
N VAL A 574 14.82 -10.29 13.24
CA VAL A 574 13.68 -11.17 13.45
C VAL A 574 14.00 -12.56 12.87
N THR A 575 14.00 -13.58 13.72
CA THR A 575 14.35 -14.95 13.33
C THR A 575 13.14 -15.77 12.93
N ARG A 576 11.98 -15.46 13.51
CA ARG A 576 10.70 -16.12 13.22
C ARG A 576 9.52 -15.31 13.71
N GLY A 577 8.33 -15.66 13.18
CA GLY A 577 7.06 -15.05 13.54
C GLY A 577 6.63 -13.95 12.58
N GLY A 578 5.55 -13.26 12.92
CA GLY A 578 4.96 -12.25 12.06
C GLY A 578 3.59 -11.80 12.55
N LEU A 579 2.79 -11.31 11.61
CA LEU A 579 1.43 -10.85 11.87
C LEU A 579 0.43 -11.97 11.59
N ALA A 580 -0.49 -12.20 12.50
CA ALA A 580 -1.65 -13.07 12.32
C ALA A 580 -2.89 -12.20 12.18
N LEU A 581 -3.43 -12.11 10.96
CA LEU A 581 -4.53 -11.22 10.60
C LEU A 581 -5.82 -12.01 10.45
N ASN A 582 -6.87 -11.62 11.16
CA ASN A 582 -8.21 -12.13 10.95
C ASN A 582 -8.89 -11.28 9.87
N VAL A 583 -9.00 -11.83 8.67
CA VAL A 583 -9.47 -11.11 7.49
C VAL A 583 -10.65 -11.83 6.83
N PRO A 584 -11.55 -11.10 6.16
CA PRO A 584 -12.59 -11.70 5.35
C PRO A 584 -11.98 -12.45 4.16
N VAL A 585 -12.36 -13.71 3.99
CA VAL A 585 -11.85 -14.58 2.92
C VAL A 585 -12.91 -15.02 1.93
N ALA A 586 -14.18 -14.80 2.24
CA ALA A 586 -15.30 -15.02 1.34
C ALA A 586 -16.46 -14.09 1.68
N TYR A 587 -17.23 -13.72 0.66
CA TYR A 587 -18.44 -12.92 0.77
C TYR A 587 -19.56 -13.60 -0.01
N ASP A 588 -20.72 -13.73 0.61
CA ASP A 588 -21.91 -14.32 0.00
C ASP A 588 -22.95 -13.23 -0.27
N TYR A 589 -23.24 -13.00 -1.54
CA TYR A 589 -24.23 -12.00 -1.97
C TYR A 589 -25.69 -12.34 -1.57
N ALA A 590 -26.02 -13.62 -1.42
CA ALA A 590 -27.39 -14.02 -1.09
C ALA A 590 -27.72 -13.73 0.37
N THR A 591 -26.76 -13.93 1.26
CA THR A 591 -26.92 -13.69 2.71
C THR A 591 -26.28 -12.40 3.18
N LEU A 592 -25.53 -11.72 2.32
CA LEU A 592 -24.61 -10.60 2.65
C LEU A 592 -23.64 -10.99 3.77
N GLY A 593 -23.36 -12.29 3.89
CA GLY A 593 -22.52 -12.89 4.92
C GLY A 593 -21.05 -12.84 4.57
N THR A 594 -20.21 -12.65 5.58
CA THR A 594 -18.75 -12.63 5.42
C THR A 594 -18.12 -13.75 6.24
N THR A 595 -17.26 -14.55 5.61
CA THR A 595 -16.47 -15.57 6.30
C THR A 595 -15.07 -15.03 6.58
N PHE A 596 -14.64 -15.14 7.85
CA PHE A 596 -13.32 -14.70 8.29
C PHE A 596 -12.37 -15.88 8.49
N ALA A 597 -11.08 -15.66 8.19
CA ALA A 597 -10.02 -16.62 8.49
C ALA A 597 -8.74 -15.89 8.92
N VAL A 598 -7.91 -16.59 9.69
CA VAL A 598 -6.61 -16.07 10.10
C VAL A 598 -5.59 -16.31 8.99
N ARG A 599 -4.96 -15.23 8.51
CA ARG A 599 -3.83 -15.25 7.59
C ARG A 599 -2.56 -14.85 8.33
N GLN A 600 -1.46 -15.54 8.04
CA GLN A 600 -0.17 -15.25 8.66
C GLN A 600 0.78 -14.63 7.63
N ILE A 601 1.41 -13.52 8.02
CA ILE A 601 2.44 -12.82 7.26
C ILE A 601 3.75 -12.96 8.05
N SER A 602 4.76 -13.62 7.47
CA SER A 602 6.09 -13.71 8.09
C SER A 602 6.80 -12.36 8.00
N LEU A 603 7.40 -11.93 9.11
CA LEU A 603 8.25 -10.75 9.17
C LEU A 603 9.73 -11.11 9.42
N ALA A 604 10.08 -12.38 9.28
CA ALA A 604 11.48 -12.84 9.34
C ALA A 604 12.14 -12.60 7.97
N PRO A 605 13.22 -11.81 7.91
CA PRO A 605 13.98 -11.59 6.67
C PRO A 605 14.70 -12.87 6.22
N LYS A 606 14.97 -12.97 4.93
CA LYS A 606 15.88 -14.00 4.38
C LYS A 606 17.32 -13.65 4.66
N GLY A 607 17.67 -12.38 4.42
CA GLY A 607 19.00 -11.87 4.66
C GLY A 607 19.43 -11.90 6.13
N GLN A 608 20.74 -11.94 6.35
CA GLN A 608 21.37 -11.93 7.68
C GLN A 608 22.59 -11.04 7.67
N GLU A 609 22.46 -9.80 8.15
CA GLU A 609 23.61 -8.90 8.24
C GLU A 609 24.67 -9.44 9.21
N ILE A 610 25.90 -9.51 8.73
CA ILE A 610 27.11 -9.68 9.55
C ILE A 610 27.99 -8.47 9.30
N ALA A 611 28.22 -7.68 10.34
CA ALA A 611 29.11 -6.52 10.31
C ALA A 611 30.43 -6.84 10.97
N SER A 612 31.54 -6.56 10.29
CA SER A 612 32.89 -6.68 10.83
C SER A 612 33.57 -5.32 10.79
N GLU A 613 34.17 -4.89 11.88
CA GLU A 613 34.79 -3.57 11.98
C GLU A 613 36.08 -3.61 12.78
N LEU A 614 37.15 -3.03 12.22
CA LEU A 614 38.44 -2.81 12.85
C LEU A 614 38.60 -1.33 13.14
N VAL A 615 38.90 -0.99 14.38
CA VAL A 615 39.11 0.38 14.87
C VAL A 615 40.55 0.49 15.37
N TRP A 616 41.22 1.54 14.95
CA TRP A 616 42.50 1.95 15.53
C TRP A 616 42.42 3.42 15.94
N GLY A 617 42.69 3.68 17.21
CA GLY A 617 42.70 5.02 17.80
C GLY A 617 44.04 5.29 18.46
N VAL A 618 44.59 6.47 18.21
CA VAL A 618 45.90 6.88 18.75
C VAL A 618 45.89 8.33 19.19
N PRO A 619 46.39 8.68 20.39
CA PRO A 619 46.63 10.05 20.75
C PRO A 619 47.72 10.64 19.89
N ILE A 620 47.50 11.84 19.37
CA ILE A 620 48.46 12.65 18.62
C ILE A 620 48.70 13.95 19.37
N TYR A 621 49.72 14.71 18.94
CA TYR A 621 50.02 15.99 19.57
C TYR A 621 48.83 16.95 19.52
N GLY A 622 48.27 17.26 20.68
CA GLY A 622 47.09 18.14 20.81
C GLY A 622 45.76 17.54 20.38
N GLY A 623 45.65 16.18 20.32
CA GLY A 623 44.37 15.58 19.93
C GLY A 623 44.37 14.08 19.81
N HIS A 624 43.41 13.56 19.07
CA HIS A 624 43.19 12.12 18.87
C HIS A 624 42.86 11.81 17.42
N PHE A 625 43.54 10.80 16.88
CA PHE A 625 43.24 10.25 15.55
C PHE A 625 42.56 8.88 15.72
N SER A 626 41.54 8.60 14.91
CA SER A 626 40.95 7.27 14.80
C SER A 626 40.66 6.91 13.35
N SER A 627 40.80 5.63 13.04
CA SER A 627 40.42 5.04 11.77
C SER A 627 39.52 3.83 12.00
N ASN A 628 38.49 3.68 11.17
CA ASN A 628 37.57 2.56 11.18
C ASN A 628 37.56 1.95 9.79
N LEU A 629 37.86 0.64 9.70
CA LEU A 629 37.70 -0.17 8.49
C LEU A 629 36.54 -1.13 8.75
N PHE A 630 35.55 -1.13 7.89
CA PHE A 630 34.37 -1.97 8.07
C PHE A 630 33.98 -2.74 6.81
N TRP A 631 33.37 -3.89 7.03
CA TRP A 631 32.72 -4.72 6.03
C TRP A 631 31.39 -5.21 6.57
N ARG A 632 30.33 -5.06 5.76
CA ARG A 632 29.00 -5.54 6.10
C ARG A 632 28.51 -6.47 5.00
N HIS A 633 28.20 -7.69 5.34
CA HIS A 633 27.58 -8.67 4.49
C HIS A 633 26.05 -8.58 4.68
N GLU A 634 25.28 -8.59 3.59
CA GLU A 634 23.82 -8.45 3.59
C GLU A 634 23.31 -7.29 4.46
N PRO A 635 23.77 -6.05 4.23
CA PRO A 635 23.48 -4.91 5.08
C PRO A 635 21.99 -4.67 5.23
N GLY A 636 21.53 -4.46 6.49
CA GLY A 636 20.12 -4.27 6.84
C GLY A 636 19.29 -5.55 6.78
N HIS A 637 19.91 -6.73 6.73
CA HIS A 637 19.27 -8.05 6.55
C HIS A 637 18.58 -8.18 5.19
N PHE A 638 19.22 -7.70 4.11
CA PHE A 638 18.77 -7.86 2.74
C PHE A 638 19.66 -8.86 2.01
N GLU A 639 19.15 -10.05 1.68
CA GLU A 639 19.86 -11.11 0.95
C GLU A 639 20.42 -10.63 -0.40
N SER A 640 19.70 -9.74 -1.08
CA SER A 640 20.09 -9.21 -2.39
C SER A 640 20.94 -7.93 -2.32
N ALA A 641 21.23 -7.42 -1.12
CA ALA A 641 22.04 -6.21 -1.00
C ALA A 641 23.53 -6.53 -1.24
N PRO A 642 24.25 -5.71 -2.02
CA PRO A 642 25.69 -5.87 -2.16
C PRO A 642 26.39 -5.62 -0.82
N ASP A 643 27.54 -6.27 -0.65
CA ASP A 643 28.40 -6.02 0.51
C ASP A 643 28.82 -4.55 0.57
N ASP A 644 28.83 -4.00 1.78
CA ASP A 644 29.18 -2.62 2.06
C ASP A 644 30.57 -2.58 2.74
N VAL A 645 31.53 -2.01 2.05
CA VAL A 645 32.93 -1.91 2.52
C VAL A 645 33.33 -0.46 2.55
N GLY A 646 33.99 -0.04 3.63
CA GLY A 646 34.46 1.34 3.71
C GLY A 646 35.50 1.56 4.78
N ILE A 647 36.14 2.73 4.67
CA ILE A 647 37.08 3.23 5.64
C ILE A 647 36.69 4.65 6.05
N ALA A 648 36.78 4.95 7.33
CA ALA A 648 36.54 6.28 7.88
C ALA A 648 37.71 6.74 8.73
N PHE A 649 38.08 8.01 8.61
CA PHE A 649 39.11 8.66 9.41
C PHE A 649 38.50 9.80 10.19
N ARG A 650 38.85 9.90 11.47
CA ARG A 650 38.48 11.04 12.32
C ARG A 650 39.73 11.63 12.97
N LEU A 651 39.87 12.92 12.84
CA LEU A 651 40.89 13.71 13.51
C LEU A 651 40.22 14.73 14.41
N GLN A 652 40.51 14.68 15.69
CA GLN A 652 39.98 15.58 16.71
C GLN A 652 41.14 16.27 17.43
N PHE A 653 41.14 17.58 17.48
CA PHE A 653 42.09 18.37 18.24
C PHE A 653 41.41 18.90 19.50
N ASP A 654 42.10 18.82 20.61
CA ASP A 654 41.71 19.44 21.89
C ASP A 654 42.41 20.82 21.95
N PHE A 655 41.61 21.89 21.93
CA PHE A 655 42.08 23.26 21.97
C PHE A 655 41.85 23.89 23.35
#